data_8d0c72108ce33776979f9a4b38f90233
#
_entry.id   8d0c72108ce33776979f9a4b38f90233
#
_cell.length_a   1.000
_cell.length_b   1.000
_cell.length_c   1.000
_cell.angle_alpha   90.00
_cell.angle_beta   90.00
_cell.angle_gamma   90.00
#
_symmetry.space_group_name_H-M   'P 1'
#
loop_
_entity.id
_entity.type
_entity.pdbx_description
1 polymer ?
#
loop_
_entity_poly.entity_id
_entity_poly.type
_entity_poly.pdbx_seq_one_letter_code
_entity_poly.pdbx_strand_id
1 'polypeptide(L)'
;MAQIAKIAIEAATFAIDKPYDYLVPDGMEVRAGMRVIVPFGRGNRRSEGMVLAVEPGLQDRPLKAVEALLDETPQLSREQIRLGLWMCQRYFCTFYDALHAILPIGLWYQHREIWTLQREPEEEALSDKERVLLDMLREKEQTFSNLQAAQPRARELLQKMERLGLVACRRESSRRTCDKTDSLVSLAIAPDEAAELIREKKRAPRQAAALSFLLQNGETSLHELLYFTGVSRQAVTQMEKAEILSLREQEVFRVQLRPSDKQVPEIRLNEEQQATYEEILRHIHGGRPGVTLLQGVTGSGKTEVYICLARRLLEEGKRAMILVPEIALTPQMMQRFSMYFGEDVALLHSALGIAERYDQYKRIRQGLVKIVLGTRSAVFAPLPELGMIVIDEEQENSYESEKPPCYHARDIAKYRCAKEGAWLVLGSATPTVETAYLARKGDYHLSLLRKRYNENALPQVSLVDMRQELKQGNYTSISCRLYEEIQKNLELGQQTILFLNRRGNSRQMICPGCGYVPQCPRCSVYLTYHSANRRMMCHYCGYSEPFAPDCPQCGEPFKPIGAGTQKVEQELRELFPETPILRMDADSVGTQHEKMLQKFEKERIPILLGTQMVAKGLDFDNVTLVGVLAADQSLYVDHYRAAERTFVLLTQVVGRAGRGNKAGRAIIQTYTPENEVLRNAAAQDYDSFYQREIDLRRIRREPPFADEVVLTVTGPEEANVRRACTQVRDGLRRAVSQVPYAGMDLEVLGPAPASVVKVNNRYRYRITVVGKCTAPVRRLLAAYMKEFARRKENRTLHIFAECNRMN
;
A
#
# COMPACT_ATOMS: atom_id res chain seq x y z
N MET A 1 -7.30 -41.30 -18.09
CA MET A 1 -6.08 -40.93 -17.35
C MET A 1 -6.48 -40.06 -16.20
N ALA A 2 -5.95 -40.34 -15.02
CA ALA A 2 -6.22 -39.51 -13.85
C ALA A 2 -5.68 -38.08 -14.07
N GLN A 3 -6.43 -37.07 -13.66
CA GLN A 3 -5.98 -35.69 -13.68
C GLN A 3 -5.31 -35.34 -12.36
N ILE A 4 -4.13 -34.75 -12.42
CA ILE A 4 -3.36 -34.30 -11.24
C ILE A 4 -3.31 -32.79 -11.24
N ALA A 5 -3.78 -32.18 -10.14
CA ALA A 5 -3.71 -30.76 -9.91
C ALA A 5 -2.47 -30.40 -9.07
N LYS A 6 -1.66 -29.46 -9.56
CA LYS A 6 -0.55 -28.86 -8.81
C LYS A 6 -1.06 -27.65 -8.03
N ILE A 7 -0.98 -27.69 -6.70
CA ILE A 7 -1.68 -26.75 -5.84
C ILE A 7 -0.69 -26.07 -4.88
N ALA A 8 -0.78 -24.74 -4.82
CA ALA A 8 -0.15 -23.92 -3.77
C ALA A 8 -1.08 -23.85 -2.57
N ILE A 9 -0.59 -24.19 -1.37
CA ILE A 9 -1.42 -24.40 -0.18
C ILE A 9 -1.17 -23.32 0.86
N GLU A 10 -2.24 -22.75 1.42
CA GLU A 10 -2.19 -21.74 2.48
C GLU A 10 -1.40 -22.18 3.70
N ALA A 11 -1.61 -23.40 4.15
CA ALA A 11 -0.95 -23.95 5.34
C ALA A 11 0.54 -24.29 5.13
N ALA A 12 1.07 -24.18 3.90
CA ALA A 12 2.48 -24.44 3.62
C ALA A 12 3.35 -23.27 4.09
N THR A 13 4.22 -23.51 5.06
CA THR A 13 5.23 -22.54 5.47
C THR A 13 6.36 -22.44 4.45
N PHE A 14 7.12 -21.35 4.45
CA PHE A 14 8.23 -21.13 3.51
C PHE A 14 9.24 -22.31 3.45
N ALA A 15 9.44 -23.00 4.56
CA ALA A 15 10.35 -24.18 4.65
C ALA A 15 9.92 -25.37 3.79
N ILE A 16 8.63 -25.55 3.62
CA ILE A 16 8.03 -26.70 2.91
C ILE A 16 7.26 -26.27 1.66
N ASP A 17 7.34 -24.99 1.31
CA ASP A 17 6.62 -24.43 0.18
C ASP A 17 7.12 -24.99 -1.15
N LYS A 18 6.19 -25.62 -1.86
CA LYS A 18 6.31 -26.15 -3.21
C LYS A 18 4.90 -26.38 -3.78
N PRO A 19 4.74 -26.55 -5.10
CA PRO A 19 3.51 -27.11 -5.63
C PRO A 19 3.31 -28.56 -5.11
N TYR A 20 2.11 -28.85 -4.62
CA TYR A 20 1.72 -30.17 -4.14
C TYR A 20 0.78 -30.85 -5.13
N ASP A 21 0.98 -32.13 -5.39
CA ASP A 21 0.17 -32.94 -6.32
C ASP A 21 -1.06 -33.48 -5.59
N TYR A 22 -2.24 -33.27 -6.18
CA TYR A 22 -3.51 -33.79 -5.72
C TYR A 22 -4.27 -34.44 -6.86
N LEU A 23 -4.97 -35.54 -6.57
CA LEU A 23 -5.87 -36.21 -7.51
C LEU A 23 -7.12 -35.33 -7.70
N VAL A 24 -7.53 -35.14 -8.93
CA VAL A 24 -8.82 -34.53 -9.25
C VAL A 24 -9.87 -35.64 -9.30
N PRO A 25 -10.91 -35.60 -8.46
CA PRO A 25 -11.99 -36.61 -8.48
C PRO A 25 -12.74 -36.61 -9.81
N ASP A 26 -13.25 -37.76 -10.23
CA ASP A 26 -14.09 -37.88 -11.42
C ASP A 26 -15.35 -37.02 -11.29
N GLY A 27 -15.66 -36.27 -12.33
CA GLY A 27 -16.80 -35.34 -12.35
C GLY A 27 -16.52 -33.95 -11.77
N MET A 28 -15.32 -33.68 -11.24
CA MET A 28 -14.93 -32.36 -10.77
C MET A 28 -14.11 -31.59 -11.83
N GLU A 29 -14.61 -30.46 -12.31
CA GLU A 29 -13.89 -29.62 -13.28
C GLU A 29 -12.90 -28.67 -12.59
N VAL A 30 -11.68 -29.13 -12.36
CA VAL A 30 -10.60 -28.30 -11.80
C VAL A 30 -9.79 -27.65 -12.91
N ARG A 31 -9.61 -26.33 -12.84
CA ARG A 31 -8.81 -25.56 -13.83
C ARG A 31 -7.77 -24.71 -13.12
N ALA A 32 -6.66 -24.42 -13.79
CA ALA A 32 -5.64 -23.50 -13.26
C ALA A 32 -6.24 -22.13 -12.94
N GLY A 33 -5.86 -21.56 -11.79
CA GLY A 33 -6.38 -20.29 -11.29
C GLY A 33 -7.65 -20.41 -10.44
N MET A 34 -8.18 -21.62 -10.23
CA MET A 34 -9.27 -21.89 -9.28
C MET A 34 -8.75 -22.12 -7.88
N ARG A 35 -9.55 -21.76 -6.87
CA ARG A 35 -9.29 -22.11 -5.48
C ARG A 35 -10.04 -23.38 -5.11
N VAL A 36 -9.39 -24.16 -4.26
CA VAL A 36 -9.88 -25.47 -3.84
C VAL A 36 -9.66 -25.69 -2.35
N ILE A 37 -10.40 -26.62 -1.77
CA ILE A 37 -10.13 -27.16 -0.43
C ILE A 37 -9.43 -28.50 -0.59
N VAL A 38 -8.31 -28.65 0.13
CA VAL A 38 -7.51 -29.88 0.10
C VAL A 38 -7.10 -30.32 1.51
N PRO A 39 -6.95 -31.62 1.77
CA PRO A 39 -6.43 -32.15 3.01
C PRO A 39 -4.91 -32.01 3.05
N PHE A 40 -4.35 -31.28 4.03
CA PHE A 40 -2.91 -31.05 4.15
C PHE A 40 -2.30 -31.61 5.43
N GLY A 41 -1.03 -32.02 5.35
CA GLY A 41 -0.25 -32.56 6.47
C GLY A 41 -0.68 -33.97 6.90
N ARG A 42 -0.06 -34.49 7.96
CA ARG A 42 -0.35 -35.83 8.47
C ARG A 42 -1.76 -35.97 9.07
N GLY A 43 -2.30 -34.90 9.60
CA GLY A 43 -3.64 -34.88 10.22
C GLY A 43 -4.77 -34.52 9.24
N ASN A 44 -4.53 -34.51 7.94
CA ASN A 44 -5.51 -34.17 6.89
C ASN A 44 -6.30 -32.89 7.20
N ARG A 45 -5.63 -31.88 7.73
CA ARG A 45 -6.28 -30.56 8.00
C ARG A 45 -6.73 -29.95 6.69
N ARG A 46 -8.00 -29.60 6.59
CA ARG A 46 -8.53 -28.85 5.44
C ARG A 46 -7.83 -27.51 5.32
N SER A 47 -7.34 -27.21 4.14
CA SER A 47 -6.64 -25.96 3.82
C SER A 47 -7.07 -25.46 2.46
N GLU A 48 -7.14 -24.14 2.30
CA GLU A 48 -7.34 -23.52 0.99
C GLU A 48 -6.08 -23.71 0.15
N GLY A 49 -6.29 -23.94 -1.15
CA GLY A 49 -5.22 -24.04 -2.12
C GLY A 49 -5.58 -23.35 -3.44
N MET A 50 -4.55 -22.87 -4.14
CA MET A 50 -4.66 -22.29 -5.46
C MET A 50 -4.10 -23.26 -6.49
N VAL A 51 -4.90 -23.61 -7.49
CA VAL A 51 -4.50 -24.51 -8.57
C VAL A 51 -3.57 -23.77 -9.54
N LEU A 52 -2.35 -24.25 -9.67
CA LEU A 52 -1.32 -23.69 -10.56
C LEU A 52 -1.38 -24.29 -11.95
N ALA A 53 -1.59 -25.61 -12.03
CA ALA A 53 -1.68 -26.37 -13.27
C ALA A 53 -2.51 -27.64 -13.03
N VAL A 54 -3.11 -28.17 -14.09
CA VAL A 54 -3.75 -29.49 -14.14
C VAL A 54 -3.11 -30.26 -15.28
N GLU A 55 -2.56 -31.44 -15.00
CA GLU A 55 -1.83 -32.26 -15.97
C GLU A 55 -2.37 -33.71 -15.95
N PRO A 56 -2.44 -34.40 -17.08
CA PRO A 56 -2.70 -35.83 -17.08
C PRO A 56 -1.51 -36.52 -16.45
N GLY A 57 -1.74 -37.44 -15.54
CA GLY A 57 -0.67 -38.16 -14.85
C GLY A 57 -0.97 -39.65 -14.64
N LEU A 58 0.12 -40.42 -14.46
CA LEU A 58 0.05 -41.77 -13.94
C LEU A 58 0.08 -41.72 -12.42
N GLN A 59 -0.77 -42.50 -11.76
CA GLN A 59 -0.85 -42.55 -10.31
C GLN A 59 0.21 -43.54 -9.76
N ASP A 60 1.49 -43.12 -9.80
CA ASP A 60 2.60 -43.96 -9.30
C ASP A 60 2.66 -44.08 -7.76
N ARG A 61 1.87 -43.26 -7.06
CA ARG A 61 1.79 -43.20 -5.60
C ARG A 61 0.40 -42.76 -5.14
N PRO A 62 -0.05 -43.14 -3.93
CA PRO A 62 -1.31 -42.69 -3.40
C PRO A 62 -1.27 -41.16 -3.19
N LEU A 63 -2.05 -40.40 -3.99
CA LEU A 63 -2.24 -38.96 -3.86
C LEU A 63 -3.51 -38.71 -3.07
N LYS A 64 -3.51 -37.63 -2.28
CA LYS A 64 -4.73 -37.12 -1.67
C LYS A 64 -5.57 -36.45 -2.76
N ALA A 65 -6.89 -36.47 -2.62
CA ALA A 65 -7.80 -35.85 -3.57
C ALA A 65 -8.18 -34.40 -3.17
N VAL A 66 -8.59 -33.62 -4.15
CA VAL A 66 -9.28 -32.34 -3.95
C VAL A 66 -10.65 -32.63 -3.32
N GLU A 67 -10.98 -31.93 -2.22
CA GLU A 67 -12.24 -32.16 -1.51
C GLU A 67 -13.40 -31.30 -2.02
N ALA A 68 -13.13 -30.05 -2.39
CA ALA A 68 -14.15 -29.13 -2.88
C ALA A 68 -13.57 -28.02 -3.75
N LEU A 69 -14.39 -27.52 -4.69
CA LEU A 69 -14.14 -26.28 -5.42
C LEU A 69 -14.69 -25.09 -4.65
N LEU A 70 -13.92 -24.01 -4.58
CA LEU A 70 -14.36 -22.74 -4.03
C LEU A 70 -14.84 -21.78 -5.11
N ASP A 71 -14.43 -21.99 -6.35
CA ASP A 71 -14.74 -21.14 -7.49
C ASP A 71 -15.38 -21.95 -8.61
N GLU A 72 -16.38 -21.39 -9.29
CA GLU A 72 -16.98 -21.96 -10.49
C GLU A 72 -16.12 -21.70 -11.74
N THR A 73 -15.38 -20.60 -11.72
CA THR A 73 -14.49 -20.18 -12.83
C THR A 73 -13.12 -19.78 -12.29
N PRO A 74 -12.03 -19.91 -13.09
CA PRO A 74 -10.70 -19.46 -12.68
C PRO A 74 -10.70 -18.00 -12.22
N GLN A 75 -10.17 -17.72 -11.05
CA GLN A 75 -10.04 -16.38 -10.50
C GLN A 75 -8.73 -15.69 -10.91
N LEU A 76 -7.72 -16.48 -11.26
CA LEU A 76 -6.44 -15.98 -11.79
C LEU A 76 -6.22 -16.44 -13.21
N SER A 77 -5.71 -15.54 -14.05
CA SER A 77 -5.25 -15.88 -15.40
C SER A 77 -3.89 -16.63 -15.34
N ARG A 78 -3.49 -17.23 -16.45
CA ARG A 78 -2.18 -17.87 -16.58
C ARG A 78 -1.04 -16.85 -16.37
N GLU A 79 -1.22 -15.64 -16.85
CA GLU A 79 -0.27 -14.53 -16.70
C GLU A 79 -0.13 -14.12 -15.24
N GLN A 80 -1.24 -14.03 -14.52
CA GLN A 80 -1.24 -13.73 -13.07
C GLN A 80 -0.59 -14.86 -12.25
N ILE A 81 -0.80 -16.13 -12.61
CA ILE A 81 -0.09 -17.25 -11.98
C ILE A 81 1.43 -17.14 -12.23
N ARG A 82 1.86 -16.84 -13.48
CA ARG A 82 3.27 -16.62 -13.80
C ARG A 82 3.87 -15.44 -13.01
N LEU A 83 3.11 -14.36 -12.87
CA LEU A 83 3.50 -13.23 -12.03
C LEU A 83 3.70 -13.67 -10.57
N GLY A 84 2.77 -14.43 -10.00
CA GLY A 84 2.89 -14.98 -8.64
C GLY A 84 4.15 -15.85 -8.47
N LEU A 85 4.45 -16.73 -9.43
CA LEU A 85 5.67 -17.53 -9.42
C LEU A 85 6.94 -16.68 -9.46
N TRP A 86 6.96 -15.62 -10.26
CA TRP A 86 8.06 -14.67 -10.31
C TRP A 86 8.20 -13.92 -8.98
N MET A 87 7.07 -13.51 -8.36
CA MET A 87 7.07 -12.85 -7.05
C MET A 87 7.69 -13.72 -5.95
N CYS A 88 7.40 -15.03 -5.91
CA CYS A 88 8.01 -15.94 -4.94
C CYS A 88 9.54 -15.93 -5.01
N GLN A 89 10.09 -15.93 -6.23
CA GLN A 89 11.54 -15.89 -6.45
C GLN A 89 12.16 -14.53 -6.14
N ARG A 90 11.39 -13.46 -6.27
CA ARG A 90 11.86 -12.09 -6.09
C ARG A 90 11.79 -11.64 -4.63
N TYR A 91 10.72 -12.01 -3.90
CA TYR A 91 10.36 -11.43 -2.60
C TYR A 91 10.39 -12.45 -1.43
N PHE A 92 10.95 -13.65 -1.62
CA PHE A 92 11.12 -14.66 -0.58
C PHE A 92 9.81 -14.99 0.17
N CYS A 93 8.72 -15.14 -0.55
CA CYS A 93 7.40 -15.51 -0.03
C CYS A 93 6.95 -16.88 -0.52
N THR A 94 5.85 -17.44 0.04
CA THR A 94 5.28 -18.68 -0.43
C THR A 94 4.51 -18.47 -1.74
N PHE A 95 4.27 -19.57 -2.47
CA PHE A 95 3.42 -19.51 -3.68
C PHE A 95 2.03 -19.01 -3.35
N TYR A 96 1.45 -19.48 -2.23
CA TYR A 96 0.12 -19.06 -1.82
C TYR A 96 0.09 -17.56 -1.48
N ASP A 97 1.05 -17.05 -0.70
CA ASP A 97 1.11 -15.63 -0.33
C ASP A 97 1.20 -14.72 -1.56
N ALA A 98 2.02 -15.11 -2.55
CA ALA A 98 2.16 -14.35 -3.79
C ALA A 98 0.86 -14.29 -4.59
N LEU A 99 0.19 -15.42 -4.77
CA LEU A 99 -1.07 -15.51 -5.52
C LEU A 99 -2.23 -14.83 -4.76
N HIS A 100 -2.23 -14.97 -3.43
CA HIS A 100 -3.20 -14.33 -2.56
C HIS A 100 -3.09 -12.80 -2.60
N ALA A 101 -1.87 -12.24 -2.72
CA ALA A 101 -1.67 -10.80 -2.87
C ALA A 101 -2.22 -10.24 -4.19
N ILE A 102 -2.32 -11.07 -5.24
CA ILE A 102 -2.87 -10.68 -6.55
C ILE A 102 -4.40 -10.62 -6.50
N LEU A 103 -5.05 -11.44 -5.67
CA LEU A 103 -6.50 -11.50 -5.56
C LEU A 103 -7.05 -10.36 -4.69
N PRO A 104 -8.22 -9.78 -5.04
CA PRO A 104 -8.88 -8.80 -4.20
C PRO A 104 -9.41 -9.44 -2.92
N ILE A 105 -9.37 -8.68 -1.82
CA ILE A 105 -9.81 -9.14 -0.48
C ILE A 105 -11.25 -9.68 -0.46
N GLY A 106 -12.11 -9.17 -1.34
CA GLY A 106 -13.52 -9.60 -1.43
C GLY A 106 -13.70 -11.06 -1.85
N LEU A 107 -12.73 -11.62 -2.56
CA LEU A 107 -12.75 -13.03 -2.96
C LEU A 107 -12.31 -13.97 -1.85
N TRP A 108 -11.64 -13.48 -0.79
CA TRP A 108 -11.14 -14.35 0.26
C TRP A 108 -12.28 -14.97 1.05
N TYR A 109 -12.12 -16.25 1.38
CA TYR A 109 -13.07 -16.92 2.27
C TYR A 109 -12.77 -16.56 3.72
N GLN A 110 -13.83 -16.39 4.49
CA GLN A 110 -13.77 -16.40 5.94
C GLN A 110 -14.17 -17.78 6.42
N HIS A 111 -13.26 -18.44 7.12
CA HIS A 111 -13.58 -19.66 7.85
C HIS A 111 -14.13 -19.25 9.21
N ARG A 112 -15.42 -19.47 9.41
CA ARG A 112 -16.08 -19.25 10.71
C ARG A 112 -16.23 -20.59 11.40
N GLU A 113 -15.68 -20.70 12.59
CA GLU A 113 -15.97 -21.83 13.49
C GLU A 113 -17.23 -21.47 14.27
N ILE A 114 -18.33 -22.17 14.00
CA ILE A 114 -19.60 -22.03 14.68
C ILE A 114 -19.71 -23.20 15.66
N TRP A 115 -19.86 -22.89 16.91
CA TRP A 115 -19.96 -23.84 17.99
C TRP A 115 -21.41 -23.98 18.42
N THR A 116 -21.84 -25.21 18.61
CA THR A 116 -23.23 -25.59 19.03
C THR A 116 -23.18 -26.52 20.22
N LEU A 117 -24.11 -26.34 21.11
CA LEU A 117 -24.31 -27.27 22.21
C LEU A 117 -24.94 -28.56 21.67
N GLN A 118 -24.38 -29.72 22.03
CA GLN A 118 -24.89 -31.05 21.62
C GLN A 118 -25.58 -31.78 22.76
N ARG A 119 -25.06 -31.62 23.97
CA ARG A 119 -25.56 -32.29 25.15
C ARG A 119 -25.39 -31.39 26.39
N GLU A 120 -26.37 -31.34 27.26
CA GLU A 120 -26.29 -30.66 28.56
C GLU A 120 -25.36 -31.47 29.49
N PRO A 121 -24.31 -30.85 30.05
CA PRO A 121 -23.48 -31.47 31.05
C PRO A 121 -24.09 -31.46 32.43
N GLU A 122 -23.63 -32.35 33.30
CA GLU A 122 -23.92 -32.29 34.73
C GLU A 122 -23.22 -31.08 35.36
N GLU A 123 -23.96 -30.18 36.01
CA GLU A 123 -23.46 -28.86 36.45
C GLU A 123 -22.31 -28.95 37.46
N GLU A 124 -22.23 -30.02 38.25
CA GLU A 124 -21.17 -30.21 39.26
C GLU A 124 -19.76 -30.45 38.69
N ALA A 125 -19.65 -30.79 37.41
CA ALA A 125 -18.39 -31.11 36.76
C ALA A 125 -17.71 -29.94 36.00
N LEU A 126 -18.33 -28.75 35.99
CA LEU A 126 -17.91 -27.61 35.18
C LEU A 126 -17.20 -26.53 36.00
N SER A 127 -16.10 -26.02 35.47
CA SER A 127 -15.47 -24.79 35.97
C SER A 127 -16.29 -23.55 35.58
N ASP A 128 -16.19 -22.47 36.36
CA ASP A 128 -16.89 -21.20 36.09
C ASP A 128 -16.62 -20.68 34.65
N LYS A 129 -15.43 -20.93 34.13
CA LYS A 129 -15.03 -20.52 32.77
C LYS A 129 -15.73 -21.34 31.68
N GLU A 130 -16.00 -22.61 31.95
CA GLU A 130 -16.74 -23.49 31.04
C GLU A 130 -18.23 -23.15 31.07
N ARG A 131 -18.78 -22.80 32.26
CA ARG A 131 -20.18 -22.34 32.41
C ARG A 131 -20.46 -21.12 31.53
N VAL A 132 -19.61 -20.09 31.56
CA VAL A 132 -19.79 -18.89 30.74
C VAL A 132 -19.90 -19.23 29.24
N LEU A 133 -19.08 -20.14 28.73
CA LEU A 133 -19.12 -20.54 27.33
C LEU A 133 -20.39 -21.36 27.02
N LEU A 134 -20.79 -22.23 27.92
CA LEU A 134 -22.02 -23.05 27.76
C LEU A 134 -23.28 -22.22 27.82
N ASP A 135 -23.35 -21.24 28.69
CA ASP A 135 -24.50 -20.33 28.77
C ASP A 135 -24.70 -19.55 27.47
N MET A 136 -23.62 -19.07 26.87
CA MET A 136 -23.68 -18.44 25.55
C MET A 136 -24.13 -19.40 24.44
N LEU A 137 -23.76 -20.68 24.52
CA LEU A 137 -24.14 -21.71 23.55
C LEU A 137 -25.57 -22.25 23.77
N ARG A 138 -26.12 -22.13 25.00
CA ARG A 138 -27.53 -22.41 25.33
C ARG A 138 -28.48 -21.42 24.67
N GLU A 139 -28.08 -20.13 24.62
CA GLU A 139 -28.92 -19.09 24.01
C GLU A 139 -29.01 -19.25 22.48
N LYS A 140 -27.85 -19.46 21.82
CA LYS A 140 -27.77 -19.68 20.37
C LYS A 140 -26.40 -20.18 19.96
N GLU A 141 -26.29 -20.66 18.73
CA GLU A 141 -25.01 -20.95 18.08
C GLU A 141 -24.09 -19.74 18.14
N GLN A 142 -22.81 -19.94 18.46
CA GLN A 142 -21.85 -18.85 18.60
C GLN A 142 -20.66 -19.05 17.70
N THR A 143 -20.13 -17.92 17.16
CA THR A 143 -18.85 -17.93 16.47
C THR A 143 -17.70 -18.02 17.49
N PHE A 144 -16.59 -18.63 17.09
CA PHE A 144 -15.38 -18.70 17.93
C PHE A 144 -14.93 -17.31 18.41
N SER A 145 -15.05 -16.28 17.54
CA SER A 145 -14.68 -14.89 17.88
C SER A 145 -15.47 -14.35 19.07
N ASN A 146 -16.78 -14.62 19.14
CA ASN A 146 -17.62 -14.19 20.22
C ASN A 146 -17.28 -14.91 21.54
N LEU A 147 -17.04 -16.23 21.45
CA LEU A 147 -16.63 -17.05 22.58
C LEU A 147 -15.26 -16.66 23.12
N GLN A 148 -14.32 -16.32 22.23
CA GLN A 148 -12.98 -15.85 22.60
C GLN A 148 -13.00 -14.45 23.23
N ALA A 149 -13.91 -13.56 22.80
CA ALA A 149 -14.10 -12.25 23.42
C ALA A 149 -14.62 -12.37 24.87
N ALA A 150 -15.51 -13.33 25.14
CA ALA A 150 -16.02 -13.59 26.46
C ALA A 150 -15.01 -14.34 27.36
N GLN A 151 -14.22 -15.26 26.78
CA GLN A 151 -13.25 -16.06 27.51
C GLN A 151 -11.93 -16.18 26.71
N PRO A 152 -10.81 -15.54 27.12
CA PRO A 152 -9.53 -15.57 26.40
C PRO A 152 -8.96 -16.98 26.12
N ARG A 153 -9.29 -17.98 26.98
CA ARG A 153 -8.90 -19.38 26.82
C ARG A 153 -9.99 -20.25 26.19
N ALA A 154 -10.94 -19.66 25.47
CA ALA A 154 -12.07 -20.39 24.89
C ALA A 154 -11.63 -21.59 24.04
N ARG A 155 -10.55 -21.49 23.27
CA ARG A 155 -10.09 -22.58 22.39
C ARG A 155 -9.74 -23.86 23.14
N GLU A 156 -9.00 -23.77 24.23
CA GLU A 156 -8.61 -24.92 25.03
C GLU A 156 -9.85 -25.57 25.71
N LEU A 157 -10.73 -24.74 26.22
CA LEU A 157 -11.97 -25.17 26.90
C LEU A 157 -12.93 -25.83 25.92
N LEU A 158 -13.16 -25.22 24.75
CA LEU A 158 -14.05 -25.76 23.72
C LEU A 158 -13.53 -27.10 23.17
N GLN A 159 -12.20 -27.24 22.93
CA GLN A 159 -11.61 -28.52 22.53
C GLN A 159 -11.76 -29.61 23.59
N LYS A 160 -11.71 -29.25 24.88
CA LYS A 160 -11.99 -30.21 25.98
C LYS A 160 -13.42 -30.63 25.94
N MET A 161 -14.36 -29.67 25.83
CA MET A 161 -15.82 -29.97 25.81
C MET A 161 -16.23 -30.74 24.54
N GLU A 162 -15.58 -30.48 23.39
CA GLU A 162 -15.79 -31.25 22.16
C GLU A 162 -15.36 -32.72 22.31
N ARG A 163 -14.22 -32.99 22.97
CA ARG A 163 -13.79 -34.36 23.29
C ARG A 163 -14.74 -35.10 24.22
N LEU A 164 -15.46 -34.37 25.06
CA LEU A 164 -16.49 -34.91 25.96
C LEU A 164 -17.85 -35.01 25.27
N GLY A 165 -17.99 -34.61 24.00
CA GLY A 165 -19.23 -34.65 23.24
C GLY A 165 -20.30 -33.66 23.72
N LEU A 166 -19.89 -32.63 24.47
CA LEU A 166 -20.81 -31.60 24.98
C LEU A 166 -21.11 -30.54 23.93
N VAL A 167 -20.12 -30.20 23.09
CA VAL A 167 -20.23 -29.21 22.01
C VAL A 167 -19.69 -29.77 20.70
N ALA A 168 -20.20 -29.23 19.58
CA ALA A 168 -19.67 -29.54 18.25
C ALA A 168 -19.26 -28.26 17.53
N CYS A 169 -18.21 -28.37 16.75
CA CYS A 169 -17.73 -27.29 15.90
C CYS A 169 -18.13 -27.55 14.45
N ARG A 170 -18.95 -26.68 13.89
CA ARG A 170 -19.24 -26.62 12.45
C ARG A 170 -18.37 -25.52 11.84
N ARG A 171 -17.60 -25.87 10.83
CA ARG A 171 -16.79 -24.90 10.09
C ARG A 171 -17.52 -24.50 8.83
N GLU A 172 -17.89 -23.23 8.76
CA GLU A 172 -18.47 -22.63 7.56
C GLU A 172 -17.43 -21.78 6.84
N SER A 173 -17.34 -21.96 5.53
CA SER A 173 -16.53 -21.13 4.67
C SER A 173 -17.48 -20.29 3.80
N SER A 174 -17.48 -18.99 4.01
CA SER A 174 -18.28 -18.07 3.20
C SER A 174 -17.39 -17.01 2.58
N ARG A 175 -17.72 -16.56 1.37
CA ARG A 175 -17.05 -15.39 0.78
C ARG A 175 -17.28 -14.16 1.65
N ARG A 176 -16.31 -13.26 1.73
CA ARG A 176 -16.42 -12.01 2.50
C ARG A 176 -17.50 -11.07 1.97
N THR A 177 -17.85 -11.22 0.69
CA THR A 177 -18.88 -10.41 0.04
C THR A 177 -19.65 -11.23 -0.97
N CYS A 178 -20.92 -10.86 -1.17
CA CYS A 178 -21.81 -11.40 -2.20
C CYS A 178 -22.04 -10.33 -3.26
N ASP A 179 -22.37 -10.78 -4.47
CA ASP A 179 -22.82 -9.91 -5.54
C ASP A 179 -24.07 -9.15 -5.10
N LYS A 180 -24.17 -7.87 -5.47
CA LYS A 180 -25.37 -7.10 -5.29
C LYS A 180 -26.25 -7.33 -6.50
N THR A 181 -27.44 -7.90 -6.29
CA THR A 181 -28.45 -8.06 -7.32
C THR A 181 -29.57 -7.03 -7.13
N ASP A 182 -30.09 -6.54 -8.21
CA ASP A 182 -31.35 -5.80 -8.25
C ASP A 182 -32.34 -6.62 -9.06
N SER A 183 -33.60 -6.61 -8.60
CA SER A 183 -34.66 -7.35 -9.30
C SER A 183 -35.22 -6.43 -10.40
N LEU A 184 -35.03 -6.80 -11.65
CA LEU A 184 -35.69 -6.16 -12.79
C LEU A 184 -37.06 -6.79 -12.97
N VAL A 185 -38.05 -5.94 -13.27
CA VAL A 185 -39.43 -6.32 -13.51
C VAL A 185 -39.79 -5.95 -14.94
N SER A 186 -40.31 -6.91 -15.67
CA SER A 186 -40.82 -6.74 -17.02
C SER A 186 -42.21 -7.37 -17.20
N LEU A 187 -42.93 -7.01 -18.22
CA LEU A 187 -44.16 -7.71 -18.59
C LEU A 187 -43.83 -9.10 -19.13
N ALA A 188 -44.52 -10.12 -18.63
CA ALA A 188 -44.46 -11.49 -19.14
C ALA A 188 -45.53 -11.76 -20.19
N ILE A 189 -46.51 -10.85 -20.34
CA ILE A 189 -47.63 -10.91 -21.27
C ILE A 189 -47.46 -9.88 -22.40
N ALA A 190 -48.25 -10.02 -23.47
CA ALA A 190 -48.22 -9.08 -24.59
C ALA A 190 -48.71 -7.67 -24.18
N PRO A 191 -48.19 -6.58 -24.77
CA PRO A 191 -48.61 -5.21 -24.45
C PRO A 191 -50.14 -4.99 -24.56
N ASP A 192 -50.80 -5.60 -25.53
CA ASP A 192 -52.24 -5.49 -25.70
C ASP A 192 -53.01 -6.16 -24.57
N GLU A 193 -52.59 -7.30 -24.14
CA GLU A 193 -53.15 -8.05 -23.02
C GLU A 193 -52.95 -7.28 -21.67
N ALA A 194 -51.78 -6.66 -21.50
CA ALA A 194 -51.52 -5.80 -20.35
C ALA A 194 -52.46 -4.56 -20.35
N ALA A 195 -52.75 -4.00 -21.51
CA ALA A 195 -53.67 -2.88 -21.65
C ALA A 195 -55.13 -3.25 -21.30
N GLU A 196 -55.56 -4.47 -21.66
CA GLU A 196 -56.86 -5.03 -21.26
C GLU A 196 -56.95 -5.25 -19.77
N LEU A 197 -55.95 -5.88 -19.16
CA LEU A 197 -55.89 -6.08 -17.70
C LEU A 197 -55.88 -4.78 -16.90
N ILE A 198 -55.32 -3.69 -17.43
CA ILE A 198 -55.40 -2.36 -16.80
C ILE A 198 -56.86 -1.87 -16.75
N ARG A 199 -57.66 -2.09 -17.80
CA ARG A 199 -59.06 -1.72 -17.86
C ARG A 199 -59.93 -2.55 -16.90
N GLU A 200 -59.61 -3.83 -16.72
CA GLU A 200 -60.34 -4.73 -15.82
C GLU A 200 -60.01 -4.52 -14.35
N LYS A 201 -58.74 -4.14 -14.02
CA LYS A 201 -58.26 -3.96 -12.65
C LYS A 201 -58.73 -2.63 -11.99
N LYS A 202 -59.93 -2.16 -12.22
CA LYS A 202 -60.53 -0.98 -11.60
C LYS A 202 -60.52 -1.02 -10.03
N ARG A 203 -60.55 -2.22 -9.45
CA ARG A 203 -60.48 -2.42 -7.99
C ARG A 203 -59.07 -2.54 -7.41
N ALA A 204 -58.01 -2.55 -8.24
CA ALA A 204 -56.62 -2.65 -7.83
C ALA A 204 -55.77 -1.53 -8.52
N PRO A 205 -55.98 -0.26 -8.21
CA PRO A 205 -55.44 0.88 -8.94
C PRO A 205 -53.90 0.91 -8.96
N ARG A 206 -53.25 0.41 -7.91
CA ARG A 206 -51.77 0.34 -7.83
C ARG A 206 -51.19 -0.73 -8.74
N GLN A 207 -51.90 -1.87 -8.94
CA GLN A 207 -51.47 -2.88 -9.91
C GLN A 207 -51.63 -2.39 -11.34
N ALA A 208 -52.72 -1.69 -11.62
CA ALA A 208 -52.96 -1.04 -12.91
C ALA A 208 -51.89 0.04 -13.19
N ALA A 209 -51.53 0.81 -12.21
CA ALA A 209 -50.43 1.81 -12.31
C ALA A 209 -49.07 1.11 -12.61
N ALA A 210 -48.76 -0.03 -11.99
CA ALA A 210 -47.55 -0.77 -12.25
C ALA A 210 -47.49 -1.31 -13.69
N LEU A 211 -48.61 -1.86 -14.20
CA LEU A 211 -48.70 -2.31 -15.59
C LEU A 211 -48.56 -1.16 -16.57
N SER A 212 -49.23 -0.03 -16.30
CA SER A 212 -49.11 1.20 -17.11
C SER A 212 -47.67 1.73 -17.15
N PHE A 213 -47.01 1.71 -16.01
CA PHE A 213 -45.61 2.16 -15.90
C PHE A 213 -44.67 1.29 -16.73
N LEU A 214 -44.85 -0.04 -16.68
CA LEU A 214 -44.07 -1.01 -17.45
C LEU A 214 -44.37 -0.94 -18.94
N LEU A 215 -45.62 -0.66 -19.35
CA LEU A 215 -45.97 -0.42 -20.76
C LEU A 215 -45.24 0.78 -21.33
N GLN A 216 -45.09 1.84 -20.54
CA GLN A 216 -44.48 3.09 -21.01
C GLN A 216 -42.95 3.06 -20.96
N ASN A 217 -42.36 2.41 -19.95
CA ASN A 217 -40.93 2.49 -19.69
C ASN A 217 -40.20 1.16 -19.98
N GLY A 218 -40.92 0.08 -20.25
CA GLY A 218 -40.32 -1.24 -20.46
C GLY A 218 -39.81 -1.88 -19.15
N GLU A 219 -38.75 -2.65 -19.24
CA GLU A 219 -38.11 -3.28 -18.10
C GLU A 219 -37.55 -2.24 -17.14
N THR A 220 -37.84 -2.35 -15.84
CA THR A 220 -37.44 -1.37 -14.81
C THR A 220 -37.07 -2.08 -13.51
N SER A 221 -36.32 -1.39 -12.62
CA SER A 221 -35.99 -1.96 -11.31
C SER A 221 -37.22 -2.09 -10.42
N LEU A 222 -37.27 -3.16 -9.61
CA LEU A 222 -38.34 -3.35 -8.65
C LEU A 222 -38.47 -2.14 -7.71
N HIS A 223 -37.36 -1.55 -7.32
CA HIS A 223 -37.35 -0.37 -6.45
C HIS A 223 -38.04 0.84 -7.10
N GLU A 224 -37.72 1.14 -8.38
CA GLU A 224 -38.37 2.22 -9.13
C GLU A 224 -39.86 1.96 -9.35
N LEU A 225 -40.21 0.71 -9.72
CA LEU A 225 -41.60 0.33 -9.87
C LEU A 225 -42.39 0.56 -8.59
N LEU A 226 -41.87 0.11 -7.41
CA LEU A 226 -42.50 0.33 -6.12
C LEU A 226 -42.60 1.82 -5.76
N TYR A 227 -41.55 2.61 -6.04
CA TYR A 227 -41.49 4.02 -5.72
C TYR A 227 -42.48 4.86 -6.53
N PHE A 228 -42.49 4.69 -7.87
CA PHE A 228 -43.30 5.53 -8.75
C PHE A 228 -44.77 5.13 -8.78
N THR A 229 -45.10 3.85 -8.57
CA THR A 229 -46.47 3.35 -8.67
C THR A 229 -47.16 3.12 -7.33
N GLY A 230 -46.38 3.05 -6.23
CA GLY A 230 -46.87 2.72 -4.89
C GLY A 230 -47.44 1.31 -4.77
N VAL A 231 -47.13 0.41 -5.72
CA VAL A 231 -47.46 -1.01 -5.65
C VAL A 231 -46.65 -1.70 -4.55
N SER A 232 -47.22 -2.64 -3.81
CA SER A 232 -46.48 -3.39 -2.79
C SER A 232 -45.68 -4.53 -3.39
N ARG A 233 -44.56 -4.90 -2.74
CA ARG A 233 -43.75 -6.06 -3.17
C ARG A 233 -44.57 -7.35 -3.22
N GLN A 234 -45.51 -7.54 -2.27
CA GLN A 234 -46.42 -8.69 -2.25
C GLN A 234 -47.31 -8.73 -3.50
N ALA A 235 -47.84 -7.57 -3.94
CA ALA A 235 -48.64 -7.49 -5.15
C ALA A 235 -47.84 -7.83 -6.40
N VAL A 236 -46.56 -7.37 -6.49
CA VAL A 236 -45.64 -7.74 -7.59
C VAL A 236 -45.39 -9.25 -7.59
N THR A 237 -45.10 -9.87 -6.45
CA THR A 237 -44.92 -11.33 -6.35
C THR A 237 -46.16 -12.10 -6.72
N GLN A 238 -47.38 -11.58 -6.41
CA GLN A 238 -48.65 -12.18 -6.85
C GLN A 238 -48.82 -12.09 -8.39
N MET A 239 -48.45 -10.98 -8.97
CA MET A 239 -48.50 -10.80 -10.44
C MET A 239 -47.46 -11.65 -11.16
N GLU A 240 -46.30 -11.87 -10.54
CA GLU A 240 -45.29 -12.84 -11.02
C GLU A 240 -45.81 -14.27 -10.97
N LYS A 241 -46.43 -14.72 -9.89
CA LYS A 241 -47.06 -16.04 -9.74
C LYS A 241 -48.20 -16.26 -10.75
N ALA A 242 -48.85 -15.16 -11.16
CA ALA A 242 -49.92 -15.16 -12.16
C ALA A 242 -49.37 -15.02 -13.58
N GLU A 243 -48.04 -15.13 -13.77
CA GLU A 243 -47.34 -15.03 -15.06
C GLU A 243 -47.63 -13.73 -15.86
N ILE A 244 -48.06 -12.68 -15.15
CA ILE A 244 -48.28 -11.34 -15.71
C ILE A 244 -46.96 -10.53 -15.75
N LEU A 245 -46.11 -10.71 -14.76
CA LEU A 245 -44.80 -10.09 -14.67
C LEU A 245 -43.70 -11.15 -14.64
N SER A 246 -42.56 -10.78 -15.15
CA SER A 246 -41.31 -11.56 -15.02
C SER A 246 -40.34 -10.79 -14.15
N LEU A 247 -39.81 -11.45 -13.11
CA LEU A 247 -38.74 -10.93 -12.28
C LEU A 247 -37.44 -11.63 -12.67
N ARG A 248 -36.44 -10.80 -12.99
CA ARG A 248 -35.08 -11.27 -13.27
C ARG A 248 -34.11 -10.56 -12.35
N GLU A 249 -33.28 -11.33 -11.67
CA GLU A 249 -32.17 -10.74 -10.91
C GLU A 249 -31.07 -10.31 -11.86
N GLN A 250 -30.72 -9.04 -11.80
CA GLN A 250 -29.58 -8.48 -12.52
C GLN A 250 -28.53 -8.02 -11.51
N GLU A 251 -27.29 -8.37 -11.80
CA GLU A 251 -26.16 -7.89 -11.02
C GLU A 251 -25.98 -6.37 -11.20
N VAL A 252 -25.82 -5.65 -10.08
CA VAL A 252 -25.62 -4.21 -10.03
C VAL A 252 -24.35 -3.88 -9.27
N PHE A 253 -23.50 -3.08 -9.87
CA PHE A 253 -22.27 -2.62 -9.22
C PHE A 253 -22.53 -1.46 -8.25
N ARG A 254 -21.95 -1.52 -7.03
CA ARG A 254 -22.20 -0.54 -5.95
C ARG A 254 -21.62 0.83 -6.22
N VAL A 255 -20.48 0.91 -6.90
CA VAL A 255 -19.80 2.16 -7.23
C VAL A 255 -19.71 2.31 -8.74
N GLN A 256 -20.37 3.32 -9.26
CA GLN A 256 -20.23 3.79 -10.63
C GLN A 256 -19.85 5.26 -10.59
N LEU A 257 -18.79 5.64 -11.27
CA LEU A 257 -18.49 7.04 -11.52
C LEU A 257 -19.50 7.53 -12.56
N ARG A 258 -20.39 8.43 -12.16
CA ARG A 258 -21.34 9.01 -13.11
C ARG A 258 -20.62 10.02 -14.00
N PRO A 259 -20.94 10.07 -15.30
CA PRO A 259 -20.44 11.14 -16.15
C PRO A 259 -20.80 12.49 -15.53
N SER A 260 -19.91 13.44 -15.62
CA SER A 260 -20.20 14.80 -15.21
C SER A 260 -21.06 15.45 -16.30
N ASP A 261 -22.18 16.08 -15.92
CA ASP A 261 -22.99 16.88 -16.85
C ASP A 261 -22.27 18.16 -17.33
N LYS A 262 -21.07 18.44 -16.81
CA LYS A 262 -20.26 19.57 -17.23
C LYS A 262 -19.53 19.27 -18.53
N GLN A 263 -19.45 20.25 -19.40
CA GLN A 263 -18.62 20.19 -20.61
C GLN A 263 -17.19 19.82 -20.23
N VAL A 264 -16.67 18.79 -20.90
CA VAL A 264 -15.28 18.32 -20.69
C VAL A 264 -14.36 19.41 -21.25
N PRO A 265 -13.52 20.07 -20.42
CA PRO A 265 -12.60 21.07 -20.92
C PRO A 265 -11.57 20.43 -21.85
N GLU A 266 -11.29 21.10 -22.95
CA GLU A 266 -10.23 20.67 -23.88
C GLU A 266 -8.87 20.83 -23.19
N ILE A 267 -8.08 19.76 -23.14
CA ILE A 267 -6.69 19.84 -22.66
C ILE A 267 -5.82 20.43 -23.77
N ARG A 268 -5.23 21.58 -23.52
CA ARG A 268 -4.24 22.19 -24.40
C ARG A 268 -2.87 22.02 -23.78
N LEU A 269 -2.08 21.16 -24.38
CA LEU A 269 -0.69 20.94 -23.97
C LEU A 269 0.16 22.15 -24.44
N ASN A 270 1.08 22.59 -23.57
CA ASN A 270 2.11 23.55 -24.00
C ASN A 270 3.18 22.83 -24.83
N GLU A 271 4.13 23.58 -25.40
CA GLU A 271 5.16 23.05 -26.30
C GLU A 271 5.99 21.90 -25.66
N GLU A 272 6.43 22.04 -24.39
CA GLU A 272 7.17 20.99 -23.70
C GLU A 272 6.32 19.74 -23.45
N GLN A 273 5.07 19.92 -23.05
CA GLN A 273 4.13 18.82 -22.82
C GLN A 273 3.78 18.10 -24.12
N GLN A 274 3.58 18.86 -25.21
CA GLN A 274 3.27 18.30 -26.52
C GLN A 274 4.44 17.49 -27.06
N ALA A 275 5.66 18.01 -26.98
CA ALA A 275 6.87 17.30 -27.39
C ALA A 275 7.06 16.00 -26.58
N THR A 276 6.84 16.08 -25.27
CA THR A 276 6.91 14.91 -24.37
C THR A 276 5.83 13.88 -24.70
N TYR A 277 4.60 14.31 -24.93
CA TYR A 277 3.49 13.44 -25.34
C TYR A 277 3.83 12.68 -26.64
N GLU A 278 4.32 13.38 -27.66
CA GLU A 278 4.67 12.80 -28.95
C GLU A 278 5.88 11.85 -28.84
N GLU A 279 6.86 12.20 -28.02
CA GLU A 279 8.02 11.34 -27.74
C GLU A 279 7.60 10.03 -27.10
N ILE A 280 6.82 10.08 -26.02
CA ILE A 280 6.34 8.86 -25.31
C ILE A 280 5.47 8.02 -26.26
N LEU A 281 4.59 8.65 -27.03
CA LEU A 281 3.72 7.95 -27.98
C LEU A 281 4.53 7.23 -29.08
N ARG A 282 5.58 7.87 -29.62
CA ARG A 282 6.49 7.22 -30.58
C ARG A 282 7.16 5.99 -29.96
N HIS A 283 7.56 6.04 -28.70
CA HIS A 283 8.13 4.88 -28.02
C HIS A 283 7.12 3.76 -27.83
N ILE A 284 5.88 4.07 -27.43
CA ILE A 284 4.80 3.08 -27.34
C ILE A 284 4.55 2.39 -28.68
N HIS A 285 4.50 3.15 -29.78
CA HIS A 285 4.29 2.61 -31.11
C HIS A 285 5.51 1.86 -31.67
N GLY A 286 6.68 2.04 -31.07
CA GLY A 286 7.89 1.29 -31.44
C GLY A 286 7.82 -0.21 -31.17
N GLY A 287 6.76 -0.70 -30.52
CA GLY A 287 6.41 -2.13 -30.38
C GLY A 287 7.31 -2.91 -29.42
N ARG A 288 8.28 -2.30 -28.78
CA ARG A 288 9.14 -2.92 -27.77
C ARG A 288 8.77 -2.37 -26.39
N PRO A 289 8.53 -3.20 -25.38
CA PRO A 289 8.24 -2.71 -24.04
C PRO A 289 9.43 -1.92 -23.49
N GLY A 290 9.15 -0.80 -22.82
CA GLY A 290 10.16 0.06 -22.26
C GLY A 290 9.66 0.90 -21.10
N VAL A 291 10.52 1.78 -20.62
CA VAL A 291 10.26 2.65 -19.47
C VAL A 291 10.66 4.09 -19.83
N THR A 292 9.75 5.03 -19.56
CA THR A 292 10.06 6.46 -19.60
C THR A 292 10.02 7.03 -18.18
N LEU A 293 11.09 7.73 -17.80
CA LEU A 293 11.06 8.64 -16.66
C LEU A 293 10.57 10.00 -17.16
N LEU A 294 9.36 10.40 -16.77
CA LEU A 294 8.84 11.75 -16.98
C LEU A 294 9.18 12.60 -15.75
N GLN A 295 10.32 13.27 -15.81
CA GLN A 295 10.77 14.18 -14.77
C GLN A 295 10.22 15.58 -15.04
N GLY A 296 9.39 16.09 -14.14
CA GLY A 296 8.80 17.43 -14.33
C GLY A 296 8.62 18.13 -12.99
N VAL A 297 8.94 19.42 -12.95
CA VAL A 297 8.77 20.23 -11.74
C VAL A 297 7.34 20.14 -11.19
N THR A 298 7.16 20.44 -9.91
CA THR A 298 5.83 20.45 -9.28
C THR A 298 4.93 21.46 -10.01
N GLY A 299 3.75 21.01 -10.47
CA GLY A 299 2.83 21.86 -11.25
C GLY A 299 3.21 21.99 -12.74
N SER A 300 4.05 21.11 -13.28
CA SER A 300 4.37 21.08 -14.72
C SER A 300 3.28 20.47 -15.62
N GLY A 301 2.21 19.96 -15.04
CA GLY A 301 1.11 19.36 -15.80
C GLY A 301 1.38 17.94 -16.29
N LYS A 302 2.10 17.12 -15.53
CA LYS A 302 2.32 15.70 -15.83
C LYS A 302 1.00 14.93 -16.02
N THR A 303 0.00 15.24 -15.21
CA THR A 303 -1.33 14.59 -15.26
C THR A 303 -2.04 14.82 -16.58
N GLU A 304 -1.91 16.00 -17.19
CA GLU A 304 -2.44 16.32 -18.51
C GLU A 304 -1.84 15.41 -19.58
N VAL A 305 -0.51 15.21 -19.54
CA VAL A 305 0.17 14.31 -20.47
C VAL A 305 -0.34 12.88 -20.30
N TYR A 306 -0.54 12.39 -19.05
CA TYR A 306 -1.09 11.05 -18.81
C TYR A 306 -2.50 10.90 -19.37
N ILE A 307 -3.38 11.90 -19.20
CA ILE A 307 -4.74 11.86 -19.72
C ILE A 307 -4.73 11.83 -21.24
N CYS A 308 -3.91 12.66 -21.90
CA CYS A 308 -3.79 12.67 -23.35
C CYS A 308 -3.26 11.33 -23.91
N LEU A 309 -2.22 10.76 -23.29
CA LEU A 309 -1.70 9.43 -23.64
C LEU A 309 -2.77 8.34 -23.48
N ALA A 310 -3.48 8.35 -22.34
CA ALA A 310 -4.55 7.38 -22.08
C ALA A 310 -5.65 7.49 -23.15
N ARG A 311 -6.15 8.71 -23.45
CA ARG A 311 -7.16 8.93 -24.49
C ARG A 311 -6.72 8.35 -25.85
N ARG A 312 -5.48 8.65 -26.26
CA ARG A 312 -4.95 8.16 -27.52
C ARG A 312 -4.90 6.65 -27.59
N LEU A 313 -4.43 6.00 -26.51
CA LEU A 313 -4.38 4.55 -26.42
C LEU A 313 -5.78 3.91 -26.44
N LEU A 314 -6.78 4.54 -25.82
CA LEU A 314 -8.15 4.08 -25.87
C LEU A 314 -8.74 4.12 -27.29
N GLU A 315 -8.42 5.17 -28.06
CA GLU A 315 -8.80 5.26 -29.49
C GLU A 315 -8.17 4.14 -30.31
N GLU A 316 -7.01 3.63 -29.92
CA GLU A 316 -6.31 2.50 -30.55
C GLU A 316 -6.73 1.13 -29.99
N GLY A 317 -7.77 1.07 -29.15
CA GLY A 317 -8.28 -0.16 -28.55
C GLY A 317 -7.39 -0.70 -27.40
N LYS A 318 -6.39 0.05 -26.97
CA LYS A 318 -5.54 -0.30 -25.82
C LYS A 318 -6.13 0.28 -24.52
N ARG A 319 -5.67 -0.22 -23.39
CA ARG A 319 -6.14 0.17 -22.06
C ARG A 319 -5.00 0.72 -21.23
N ALA A 320 -5.32 1.55 -20.23
CA ALA A 320 -4.32 2.21 -19.39
C ALA A 320 -4.58 1.98 -17.91
N MET A 321 -3.48 1.86 -17.15
CA MET A 321 -3.50 1.79 -15.71
C MET A 321 -2.71 2.96 -15.15
N ILE A 322 -3.30 3.70 -14.19
CA ILE A 322 -2.68 4.86 -13.57
C ILE A 322 -2.62 4.62 -12.07
N LEU A 323 -1.41 4.50 -11.56
CA LEU A 323 -1.15 4.33 -10.14
C LEU A 323 -0.77 5.67 -9.54
N VAL A 324 -1.42 6.00 -8.42
CA VAL A 324 -1.16 7.22 -7.66
C VAL A 324 -0.93 6.85 -6.19
N PRO A 325 -0.15 7.64 -5.42
CA PRO A 325 -0.03 7.44 -3.98
C PRO A 325 -1.40 7.53 -3.29
N GLU A 326 -1.61 6.78 -2.20
CA GLU A 326 -2.90 6.79 -1.47
C GLU A 326 -3.36 8.21 -1.10
N ILE A 327 -2.43 9.07 -0.77
CA ILE A 327 -2.69 10.46 -0.36
C ILE A 327 -3.01 11.37 -1.56
N ALA A 328 -2.53 11.04 -2.75
CA ALA A 328 -2.78 11.79 -3.97
C ALA A 328 -4.10 11.40 -4.65
N LEU A 329 -4.70 10.28 -4.26
CA LEU A 329 -6.02 9.87 -4.77
C LEU A 329 -7.13 10.67 -4.09
N THR A 330 -7.16 11.97 -4.39
CA THR A 330 -8.16 12.90 -3.88
C THR A 330 -9.46 12.81 -4.65
N PRO A 331 -10.60 13.25 -4.07
CA PRO A 331 -11.87 13.39 -4.81
C PRO A 331 -11.72 14.24 -6.07
N GLN A 332 -10.90 15.29 -6.04
CA GLN A 332 -10.61 16.14 -7.20
C GLN A 332 -9.95 15.35 -8.34
N MET A 333 -8.97 14.51 -8.04
CA MET A 333 -8.32 13.65 -9.03
C MET A 333 -9.29 12.62 -9.59
N MET A 334 -10.07 11.95 -8.73
CA MET A 334 -11.11 11.02 -9.15
C MET A 334 -12.15 11.70 -10.05
N GLN A 335 -12.62 12.89 -9.65
CA GLN A 335 -13.56 13.68 -10.44
C GLN A 335 -12.96 14.08 -11.79
N ARG A 336 -11.69 14.45 -11.83
CA ARG A 336 -10.99 14.81 -13.07
C ARG A 336 -10.94 13.63 -14.05
N PHE A 337 -10.54 12.43 -13.60
CA PHE A 337 -10.55 11.24 -14.46
C PHE A 337 -11.97 10.85 -14.87
N SER A 338 -12.94 10.92 -13.97
CA SER A 338 -14.35 10.67 -14.29
C SER A 338 -14.90 11.65 -15.35
N MET A 339 -14.47 12.90 -15.32
CA MET A 339 -14.89 13.92 -16.30
C MET A 339 -14.39 13.60 -17.72
N TYR A 340 -13.15 13.07 -17.86
CA TYR A 340 -12.60 12.75 -19.18
C TYR A 340 -12.98 11.36 -19.70
N PHE A 341 -13.23 10.40 -18.82
CA PHE A 341 -13.37 8.99 -19.18
C PHE A 341 -14.69 8.37 -18.70
N GLY A 342 -15.50 9.10 -17.91
CA GLY A 342 -16.83 8.67 -17.51
C GLY A 342 -16.85 7.31 -16.83
N GLU A 343 -17.70 6.40 -17.33
CA GLU A 343 -17.89 5.06 -16.79
C GLU A 343 -16.77 4.08 -17.17
N ASP A 344 -15.90 4.45 -18.10
CA ASP A 344 -14.76 3.64 -18.51
C ASP A 344 -13.67 3.52 -17.45
N VAL A 345 -13.81 4.19 -16.27
CA VAL A 345 -12.85 4.17 -15.17
C VAL A 345 -13.29 3.24 -14.05
N ALA A 346 -12.37 2.36 -13.62
CA ALA A 346 -12.46 1.64 -12.37
C ALA A 346 -11.55 2.25 -11.31
N LEU A 347 -12.04 2.36 -10.06
CA LEU A 347 -11.27 2.84 -8.92
C LEU A 347 -10.84 1.67 -8.04
N LEU A 348 -9.54 1.63 -7.64
CA LEU A 348 -9.01 0.62 -6.73
C LEU A 348 -8.13 1.25 -5.66
N HIS A 349 -8.68 1.47 -4.46
CA HIS A 349 -7.95 2.04 -3.32
C HIS A 349 -8.44 1.49 -1.97
N SER A 350 -7.67 1.76 -0.90
CA SER A 350 -7.91 1.22 0.44
C SER A 350 -9.18 1.77 1.12
N ALA A 351 -9.63 2.97 0.77
CA ALA A 351 -10.84 3.59 1.34
C ALA A 351 -12.15 2.99 0.83
N LEU A 352 -12.13 2.27 -0.30
CA LEU A 352 -13.30 1.52 -0.77
C LEU A 352 -13.62 0.36 0.16
N GLY A 353 -14.89 0.12 0.40
CA GLY A 353 -15.38 -1.07 1.09
C GLY A 353 -14.96 -2.37 0.38
N ILE A 354 -14.94 -3.48 1.11
CA ILE A 354 -14.52 -4.79 0.55
C ILE A 354 -15.40 -5.17 -0.65
N ALA A 355 -16.71 -4.96 -0.53
CA ALA A 355 -17.68 -5.28 -1.58
C ALA A 355 -17.52 -4.36 -2.81
N GLU A 356 -17.26 -3.07 -2.58
CA GLU A 356 -17.01 -2.10 -3.65
C GLU A 356 -15.73 -2.44 -4.44
N ARG A 357 -14.64 -2.80 -3.75
CA ARG A 357 -13.40 -3.26 -4.40
C ARG A 357 -13.60 -4.51 -5.22
N TYR A 358 -14.43 -5.43 -4.72
CA TYR A 358 -14.77 -6.64 -5.45
C TYR A 358 -15.56 -6.32 -6.73
N ASP A 359 -16.55 -5.43 -6.64
CA ASP A 359 -17.34 -4.98 -7.79
C ASP A 359 -16.44 -4.30 -8.85
N GLN A 360 -15.51 -3.44 -8.44
CA GLN A 360 -14.57 -2.81 -9.38
C GLN A 360 -13.65 -3.85 -10.04
N TYR A 361 -13.11 -4.80 -9.27
CA TYR A 361 -12.31 -5.88 -9.82
C TYR A 361 -13.08 -6.72 -10.85
N LYS A 362 -14.36 -7.00 -10.58
CA LYS A 362 -15.24 -7.74 -11.47
C LYS A 362 -15.50 -6.97 -12.77
N ARG A 363 -15.77 -5.66 -12.70
CA ARG A 363 -15.90 -4.78 -13.87
C ARG A 363 -14.64 -4.81 -14.77
N ILE A 364 -13.46 -4.74 -14.14
CA ILE A 364 -12.18 -4.82 -14.86
C ILE A 364 -12.05 -6.16 -15.57
N ARG A 365 -12.31 -7.26 -14.86
CA ARG A 365 -12.18 -8.62 -15.37
C ARG A 365 -13.17 -8.91 -16.51
N GLN A 366 -14.38 -8.38 -16.43
CA GLN A 366 -15.41 -8.48 -17.49
C GLN A 366 -15.13 -7.57 -18.69
N GLY A 367 -14.10 -6.72 -18.62
CA GLY A 367 -13.74 -5.81 -19.71
C GLY A 367 -14.66 -4.60 -19.85
N LEU A 368 -15.49 -4.32 -18.83
CA LEU A 368 -16.45 -3.20 -18.81
C LEU A 368 -15.79 -1.83 -18.61
N VAL A 369 -14.50 -1.80 -18.34
CA VAL A 369 -13.72 -0.59 -18.13
C VAL A 369 -12.46 -0.57 -18.97
N LYS A 370 -11.99 0.61 -19.30
CA LYS A 370 -10.80 0.81 -20.15
C LYS A 370 -9.63 1.40 -19.36
N ILE A 371 -9.91 2.07 -18.23
CA ILE A 371 -8.91 2.68 -17.37
C ILE A 371 -9.05 2.15 -15.96
N VAL A 372 -7.92 1.84 -15.33
CA VAL A 372 -7.82 1.58 -13.90
C VAL A 372 -7.06 2.71 -13.24
N LEU A 373 -7.72 3.44 -12.35
CA LEU A 373 -7.10 4.43 -11.47
C LEU A 373 -7.04 3.86 -10.06
N GLY A 374 -5.86 3.82 -9.47
CA GLY A 374 -5.78 3.24 -8.13
C GLY A 374 -4.45 3.42 -7.44
N THR A 375 -4.36 2.84 -6.25
CA THR A 375 -3.14 2.85 -5.43
C THR A 375 -2.30 1.60 -5.70
N ARG A 376 -1.27 1.37 -4.91
CA ARG A 376 -0.30 0.28 -5.05
C ARG A 376 -0.90 -1.06 -5.52
N SER A 377 -1.97 -1.53 -4.89
CA SER A 377 -2.57 -2.83 -5.19
C SER A 377 -3.27 -2.91 -6.55
N ALA A 378 -3.61 -1.76 -7.14
CA ALA A 378 -4.22 -1.72 -8.47
C ALA A 378 -3.28 -2.29 -9.56
N VAL A 379 -1.98 -2.35 -9.31
CA VAL A 379 -1.01 -2.97 -10.23
C VAL A 379 -1.32 -4.42 -10.58
N PHE A 380 -2.12 -5.12 -9.77
CA PHE A 380 -2.55 -6.50 -10.00
C PHE A 380 -3.86 -6.64 -10.79
N ALA A 381 -4.55 -5.53 -11.07
CA ALA A 381 -5.83 -5.56 -11.75
C ALA A 381 -5.72 -6.26 -13.13
N PRO A 382 -6.61 -7.21 -13.45
CA PRO A 382 -6.55 -8.00 -14.69
C PRO A 382 -7.12 -7.22 -15.88
N LEU A 383 -6.48 -6.09 -16.20
CA LEU A 383 -6.88 -5.23 -17.31
C LEU A 383 -6.39 -5.85 -18.64
N PRO A 384 -7.27 -6.30 -19.53
CA PRO A 384 -6.86 -6.87 -20.81
C PRO A 384 -6.33 -5.78 -21.76
N GLU A 385 -5.64 -6.16 -22.81
CA GLU A 385 -5.09 -5.25 -23.84
C GLU A 385 -4.35 -4.03 -23.24
N LEU A 386 -3.55 -4.29 -22.21
CA LEU A 386 -2.79 -3.25 -21.53
C LEU A 386 -1.81 -2.58 -22.47
N GLY A 387 -1.93 -1.27 -22.69
CA GLY A 387 -1.01 -0.45 -23.50
C GLY A 387 -0.01 0.34 -22.65
N MET A 388 -0.43 0.79 -21.45
CA MET A 388 0.40 1.64 -20.61
C MET A 388 0.10 1.44 -19.11
N ILE A 389 1.15 1.48 -18.31
CA ILE A 389 1.05 1.71 -16.86
C ILE A 389 1.75 3.03 -16.55
N VAL A 390 1.08 3.92 -15.82
CA VAL A 390 1.66 5.12 -15.25
C VAL A 390 1.81 4.93 -13.75
N ILE A 391 2.97 5.33 -13.20
CA ILE A 391 3.17 5.45 -11.75
C ILE A 391 3.54 6.91 -11.48
N ASP A 392 2.59 7.66 -10.96
CA ASP A 392 2.81 9.06 -10.58
C ASP A 392 3.46 9.15 -9.21
N GLU A 393 4.30 10.19 -8.99
CA GLU A 393 5.13 10.34 -7.78
C GLU A 393 5.87 9.02 -7.43
N GLU A 394 6.63 8.46 -8.41
CA GLU A 394 7.24 7.13 -8.34
C GLU A 394 8.19 6.92 -7.15
N GLN A 395 8.68 8.01 -6.56
CA GLN A 395 9.55 8.02 -5.37
C GLN A 395 8.79 7.74 -4.06
N GLU A 396 7.44 7.68 -4.12
CA GLU A 396 6.65 7.52 -2.91
C GLU A 396 6.75 6.12 -2.32
N ASN A 397 6.98 6.05 -0.99
CA ASN A 397 7.12 4.78 -0.29
C ASN A 397 5.83 3.96 -0.22
N SER A 398 4.66 4.59 -0.45
CA SER A 398 3.36 3.90 -0.45
C SER A 398 3.26 2.82 -1.52
N TYR A 399 4.13 2.85 -2.54
CA TYR A 399 4.24 1.80 -3.54
C TYR A 399 4.96 0.53 -3.06
N GLU A 400 5.57 0.55 -1.89
CA GLU A 400 6.17 -0.61 -1.24
C GLU A 400 5.18 -1.26 -0.27
N SER A 401 5.03 -2.59 -0.34
CA SER A 401 4.13 -3.33 0.56
C SER A 401 4.77 -3.52 1.93
N GLU A 402 4.08 -3.08 2.99
CA GLU A 402 4.54 -3.27 4.37
C GLU A 402 4.35 -4.72 4.87
N LYS A 403 3.42 -5.46 4.26
CA LYS A 403 3.11 -6.84 4.62
C LYS A 403 3.65 -7.81 3.57
N PRO A 404 4.08 -9.02 3.97
CA PRO A 404 4.47 -10.04 3.00
C PRO A 404 3.33 -10.41 2.04
N PRO A 405 3.66 -10.60 0.76
CA PRO A 405 4.95 -10.34 0.12
C PRO A 405 5.27 -8.85 0.05
N CYS A 406 6.51 -8.49 0.48
CA CYS A 406 6.97 -7.11 0.51
C CYS A 406 7.38 -6.63 -0.89
N TYR A 407 6.41 -6.55 -1.81
CA TYR A 407 6.63 -6.15 -3.20
C TYR A 407 6.64 -4.63 -3.37
N HIS A 408 7.30 -4.17 -4.43
CA HIS A 408 7.21 -2.80 -4.91
C HIS A 408 6.39 -2.74 -6.20
N ALA A 409 5.38 -1.85 -6.27
CA ALA A 409 4.50 -1.74 -7.43
C ALA A 409 5.25 -1.47 -8.74
N ARG A 410 6.34 -0.69 -8.71
CA ARG A 410 7.20 -0.44 -9.87
C ARG A 410 7.81 -1.72 -10.46
N ASP A 411 8.26 -2.66 -9.62
CA ASP A 411 8.82 -3.92 -10.09
C ASP A 411 7.75 -4.81 -10.73
N ILE A 412 6.54 -4.84 -10.14
CA ILE A 412 5.38 -5.54 -10.71
C ILE A 412 4.98 -4.92 -12.06
N ALA A 413 4.89 -3.58 -12.12
CA ALA A 413 4.58 -2.85 -13.35
C ALA A 413 5.59 -3.13 -14.47
N LYS A 414 6.90 -3.11 -14.16
CA LYS A 414 7.96 -3.50 -15.10
C LYS A 414 7.78 -4.91 -15.65
N TYR A 415 7.53 -5.86 -14.74
CA TYR A 415 7.30 -7.24 -15.14
C TYR A 415 6.08 -7.36 -16.06
N ARG A 416 4.96 -6.72 -15.70
CA ARG A 416 3.73 -6.74 -16.49
C ARG A 416 3.96 -6.10 -17.85
N CYS A 417 4.50 -4.88 -17.92
CA CYS A 417 4.77 -4.20 -19.19
C CYS A 417 5.68 -5.03 -20.09
N ALA A 418 6.73 -5.65 -19.55
CA ALA A 418 7.62 -6.52 -20.30
C ALA A 418 6.95 -7.80 -20.84
N LYS A 419 5.92 -8.33 -20.14
CA LYS A 419 5.20 -9.56 -20.54
C LYS A 419 3.98 -9.29 -21.40
N GLU A 420 3.30 -8.17 -21.17
CA GLU A 420 2.06 -7.80 -21.85
C GLU A 420 2.32 -6.86 -23.06
N GLY A 421 3.57 -6.47 -23.32
CA GLY A 421 3.93 -5.58 -24.44
C GLY A 421 3.52 -4.12 -24.23
N ALA A 422 3.33 -3.72 -22.95
CA ALA A 422 2.91 -2.38 -22.56
C ALA A 422 4.10 -1.47 -22.26
N TRP A 423 3.83 -0.18 -22.12
CA TRP A 423 4.83 0.84 -21.79
C TRP A 423 4.67 1.30 -20.33
N LEU A 424 5.79 1.51 -19.62
CA LEU A 424 5.79 2.04 -18.27
C LEU A 424 6.22 3.52 -18.26
N VAL A 425 5.38 4.39 -17.71
CA VAL A 425 5.71 5.80 -17.46
C VAL A 425 5.86 6.01 -15.95
N LEU A 426 7.04 6.47 -15.54
CA LEU A 426 7.35 6.83 -14.15
C LEU A 426 7.38 8.36 -14.07
N GLY A 427 6.42 8.94 -13.36
CA GLY A 427 6.30 10.39 -13.20
C GLY A 427 6.83 10.85 -11.86
N SER A 428 7.67 11.88 -11.85
CA SER A 428 8.18 12.48 -10.62
C SER A 428 8.73 13.88 -10.83
N ALA A 429 8.66 14.71 -9.81
CA ALA A 429 9.46 15.95 -9.75
C ALA A 429 10.86 15.68 -9.18
N THR A 430 10.98 14.71 -8.31
CA THR A 430 12.19 14.30 -7.59
C THR A 430 12.32 12.79 -7.67
N PRO A 431 12.67 12.22 -8.84
CA PRO A 431 12.72 10.79 -9.05
C PRO A 431 13.69 10.10 -8.09
N THR A 432 13.48 8.79 -7.84
CA THR A 432 14.44 8.02 -7.05
C THR A 432 15.80 8.02 -7.74
N VAL A 433 16.87 8.03 -6.94
CA VAL A 433 18.25 8.02 -7.47
C VAL A 433 18.49 6.84 -8.39
N GLU A 434 17.90 5.68 -8.07
CA GLU A 434 17.98 4.47 -8.90
C GLU A 434 17.28 4.66 -10.26
N THR A 435 16.08 5.26 -10.27
CA THR A 435 15.35 5.52 -11.53
C THR A 435 16.07 6.57 -12.38
N ALA A 436 16.54 7.66 -11.76
CA ALA A 436 17.31 8.69 -12.44
C ALA A 436 18.63 8.15 -13.01
N TYR A 437 19.31 7.27 -12.28
CA TYR A 437 20.52 6.59 -12.79
C TYR A 437 20.25 5.78 -14.05
N LEU A 438 19.19 4.98 -14.05
CA LEU A 438 18.82 4.16 -15.22
C LEU A 438 18.40 5.02 -16.42
N ALA A 439 17.73 6.15 -16.18
CA ALA A 439 17.35 7.09 -17.23
C ALA A 439 18.58 7.80 -17.82
N ARG A 440 19.51 8.28 -16.98
CA ARG A 440 20.73 8.97 -17.45
C ARG A 440 21.73 8.01 -18.10
N LYS A 441 21.69 6.74 -17.74
CA LYS A 441 22.49 5.68 -18.39
C LYS A 441 21.92 5.28 -19.76
N GLY A 442 20.66 5.61 -20.06
CA GLY A 442 19.97 5.23 -21.29
C GLY A 442 19.23 3.89 -21.22
N ASP A 443 19.15 3.25 -20.04
CA ASP A 443 18.33 2.05 -19.83
C ASP A 443 16.82 2.40 -19.79
N TYR A 444 16.47 3.65 -19.41
CA TYR A 444 15.14 4.26 -19.50
C TYR A 444 15.19 5.50 -20.39
N HIS A 445 14.09 5.82 -21.03
CA HIS A 445 13.94 7.11 -21.72
C HIS A 445 13.72 8.22 -20.68
N LEU A 446 14.35 9.37 -20.90
CA LEU A 446 14.21 10.54 -20.05
C LEU A 446 13.48 11.64 -20.80
N SER A 447 12.30 12.03 -20.33
CA SER A 447 11.54 13.17 -20.81
C SER A 447 11.44 14.22 -19.71
N LEU A 448 11.66 15.51 -20.05
CA LEU A 448 11.80 16.60 -19.09
C LEU A 448 10.71 17.66 -19.30
N LEU A 449 10.04 18.04 -18.22
CA LEU A 449 9.12 19.19 -18.14
C LEU A 449 9.72 20.21 -17.15
N ARG A 450 10.38 21.23 -17.67
CA ARG A 450 11.17 22.18 -16.88
C ARG A 450 10.35 23.35 -16.36
N LYS A 451 9.24 23.69 -17.02
CA LYS A 451 8.40 24.85 -16.71
C LYS A 451 7.15 24.44 -15.95
N ARG A 452 6.68 25.29 -15.03
CA ARG A 452 5.36 25.17 -14.46
C ARG A 452 4.28 25.52 -15.50
N TYR A 453 3.14 24.87 -15.45
CA TYR A 453 2.00 25.15 -16.33
C TYR A 453 1.53 26.62 -16.23
N ASN A 454 1.56 27.20 -15.02
CA ASN A 454 1.07 28.57 -14.75
C ASN A 454 2.18 29.64 -14.84
N GLU A 455 3.38 29.30 -15.31
CA GLU A 455 4.55 30.20 -15.39
C GLU A 455 4.96 30.89 -14.07
N ASN A 456 4.33 30.55 -12.95
CA ASN A 456 4.66 31.11 -11.64
C ASN A 456 6.07 30.73 -11.20
N ALA A 457 6.80 31.69 -10.63
CA ALA A 457 8.12 31.45 -10.04
C ALA A 457 8.06 30.42 -8.90
N LEU A 458 9.16 29.68 -8.72
CA LEU A 458 9.31 28.80 -7.57
C LEU A 458 9.31 29.61 -6.26
N PRO A 459 8.85 29.04 -5.12
CA PRO A 459 8.90 29.75 -3.84
C PRO A 459 10.31 30.16 -3.45
N GLN A 460 10.45 31.35 -2.86
CA GLN A 460 11.70 31.78 -2.29
C GLN A 460 11.97 31.02 -0.99
N VAL A 461 13.10 30.32 -0.91
CA VAL A 461 13.46 29.51 0.26
C VAL A 461 14.62 30.13 1.03
N SER A 462 14.48 30.14 2.36
CA SER A 462 15.54 30.60 3.26
C SER A 462 15.91 29.49 4.24
N LEU A 463 17.21 29.23 4.41
CA LEU A 463 17.74 28.36 5.46
C LEU A 463 18.01 29.22 6.71
N VAL A 464 17.56 28.77 7.88
CA VAL A 464 17.84 29.42 9.17
C VAL A 464 18.68 28.49 10.04
N ASP A 465 19.80 29.03 10.53
CA ASP A 465 20.73 28.34 11.43
C ASP A 465 20.24 28.43 12.89
N MET A 466 19.66 27.37 13.39
CA MET A 466 19.16 27.29 14.78
C MET A 466 20.26 27.35 15.84
N ARG A 467 21.54 27.15 15.47
CA ARG A 467 22.67 27.36 16.39
C ARG A 467 22.86 28.86 16.68
N GLN A 468 22.61 29.73 15.73
CA GLN A 468 22.65 31.18 15.91
C GLN A 468 21.46 31.65 16.76
N GLU A 469 20.27 31.11 16.54
CA GLU A 469 19.11 31.41 17.39
C GLU A 469 19.37 31.08 18.86
N LEU A 470 19.97 29.90 19.15
CA LEU A 470 20.34 29.51 20.50
C LEU A 470 21.36 30.45 21.13
N LYS A 471 22.39 30.93 20.40
CA LYS A 471 23.39 31.89 20.86
C LYS A 471 22.77 33.24 21.16
N GLN A 472 21.70 33.61 20.49
CA GLN A 472 20.95 34.85 20.71
C GLN A 472 19.88 34.71 21.82
N GLY A 473 19.81 33.58 22.51
CA GLY A 473 18.87 33.31 23.59
C GLY A 473 17.50 32.80 23.17
N ASN A 474 17.28 32.47 21.89
CA ASN A 474 16.06 31.85 21.45
C ASN A 474 16.14 30.31 21.60
N TYR A 475 15.44 29.76 22.60
CA TYR A 475 15.39 28.34 22.91
C TYR A 475 14.11 27.64 22.39
N THR A 476 13.26 28.38 21.67
CA THR A 476 12.01 27.83 21.11
C THR A 476 12.27 27.04 19.84
N SER A 477 11.27 26.28 19.41
CA SER A 477 11.30 25.57 18.13
C SER A 477 11.05 26.48 16.91
N ILE A 478 10.73 27.76 17.15
CA ILE A 478 10.40 28.78 16.13
C ILE A 478 11.51 29.82 16.11
N SER A 479 12.18 29.99 14.97
CA SER A 479 13.20 31.05 14.80
C SER A 479 12.56 32.43 14.73
N CYS A 480 13.30 33.44 15.08
CA CYS A 480 12.86 34.85 15.01
C CYS A 480 12.35 35.19 13.59
N ARG A 481 13.08 34.77 12.57
CA ARG A 481 12.67 34.98 11.17
C ARG A 481 11.35 34.31 10.83
N LEU A 482 11.13 33.06 11.27
CA LEU A 482 9.86 32.38 11.02
C LEU A 482 8.70 33.05 11.77
N TYR A 483 8.94 33.49 13.00
CA TYR A 483 7.98 34.27 13.76
C TYR A 483 7.54 35.54 13.02
N GLU A 484 8.49 36.35 12.53
CA GLU A 484 8.21 37.59 11.78
C GLU A 484 7.40 37.29 10.50
N GLU A 485 7.74 36.23 9.76
CA GLU A 485 7.04 35.88 8.53
C GLU A 485 5.62 35.32 8.82
N ILE A 486 5.40 34.62 9.95
CA ILE A 486 4.05 34.24 10.39
C ILE A 486 3.23 35.47 10.73
N GLN A 487 3.78 36.46 11.45
CA GLN A 487 3.10 37.71 11.78
C GLN A 487 2.65 38.45 10.51
N LYS A 488 3.55 38.60 9.54
CA LYS A 488 3.20 39.22 8.23
C LYS A 488 2.07 38.47 7.53
N ASN A 489 2.05 37.13 7.57
CA ASN A 489 0.98 36.35 6.99
C ASN A 489 -0.36 36.57 7.70
N LEU A 490 -0.34 36.68 9.03
CA LEU A 490 -1.54 36.97 9.83
C LEU A 490 -2.10 38.34 9.49
N GLU A 491 -1.26 39.37 9.37
CA GLU A 491 -1.64 40.72 8.97
C GLU A 491 -2.26 40.76 7.57
N LEU A 492 -1.75 39.95 6.64
CA LEU A 492 -2.22 39.86 5.27
C LEU A 492 -3.44 38.92 5.09
N GLY A 493 -3.93 38.28 6.14
CA GLY A 493 -4.98 37.27 6.10
C GLY A 493 -4.60 36.04 5.27
N GLN A 494 -3.31 35.69 5.21
CA GLN A 494 -2.77 34.56 4.48
C GLN A 494 -2.51 33.38 5.41
N GLN A 495 -2.47 32.17 4.83
CA GLN A 495 -2.33 30.95 5.57
C GLN A 495 -0.89 30.47 5.59
N THR A 496 -0.50 29.86 6.71
CA THR A 496 0.84 29.29 6.94
C THR A 496 0.75 27.81 7.23
N ILE A 497 1.61 27.02 6.60
CA ILE A 497 1.81 25.59 6.92
C ILE A 497 3.12 25.46 7.68
N LEU A 498 3.03 24.85 8.87
CA LEU A 498 4.21 24.47 9.68
C LEU A 498 4.37 22.95 9.62
N PHE A 499 5.48 22.54 9.06
CA PHE A 499 5.80 21.14 8.86
C PHE A 499 6.79 20.65 9.88
N LEU A 500 6.44 19.57 10.59
CA LEU A 500 7.31 18.84 11.49
C LEU A 500 7.51 17.42 11.00
N ASN A 501 8.73 17.02 10.71
CA ASN A 501 9.02 15.68 10.26
C ASN A 501 9.06 14.70 11.43
N ARG A 502 7.87 14.13 11.81
CA ARG A 502 7.75 13.13 12.86
C ARG A 502 7.52 11.75 12.26
N ARG A 503 8.60 11.00 11.96
CA ARG A 503 8.50 9.54 11.84
C ARG A 503 9.54 8.89 12.73
N GLY A 504 9.05 8.09 13.68
CA GLY A 504 9.84 7.21 14.54
C GLY A 504 10.37 7.86 15.80
N ASN A 505 10.63 7.04 16.79
CA ASN A 505 11.46 7.39 17.96
C ASN A 505 12.91 7.53 17.49
N SER A 506 13.20 8.47 16.60
CA SER A 506 14.58 8.71 16.19
C SER A 506 15.36 9.23 17.39
N ARG A 507 16.24 8.37 17.83
CA ARG A 507 17.13 8.62 18.97
C ARG A 507 18.50 9.05 18.46
N GLN A 508 18.54 9.80 17.36
CA GLN A 508 19.76 10.46 16.93
C GLN A 508 20.05 11.64 17.85
N MET A 509 21.32 11.79 18.18
CA MET A 509 21.82 12.86 19.03
C MET A 509 22.56 13.87 18.17
N ILE A 510 22.30 15.16 18.38
CA ILE A 510 22.99 16.26 17.71
C ILE A 510 23.55 17.22 18.73
N CYS A 511 24.73 17.76 18.46
CA CYS A 511 25.28 18.86 19.24
C CYS A 511 24.61 20.17 18.80
N PRO A 512 23.90 20.87 19.69
CA PRO A 512 23.24 22.13 19.34
C PRO A 512 24.25 23.27 19.12
N GLY A 513 25.47 23.18 19.66
CA GLY A 513 26.50 24.18 19.54
C GLY A 513 27.22 24.17 18.17
N CYS A 514 27.59 22.98 17.67
CA CYS A 514 28.35 22.84 16.44
C CYS A 514 27.66 22.03 15.32
N GLY A 515 26.52 21.40 15.60
CA GLY A 515 25.82 20.57 14.63
C GLY A 515 26.39 19.14 14.45
N TYR A 516 27.37 18.74 15.24
CA TYR A 516 27.97 17.41 15.14
C TYR A 516 26.98 16.30 15.48
N VAL A 517 26.92 15.27 14.62
CA VAL A 517 26.13 14.05 14.81
C VAL A 517 27.07 12.84 14.78
N PRO A 518 27.08 11.96 15.82
CA PRO A 518 27.96 10.80 15.88
C PRO A 518 27.80 9.85 14.71
N GLN A 519 28.94 9.41 14.13
CA GLN A 519 29.01 8.50 12.99
C GLN A 519 29.75 7.22 13.35
N CYS A 520 29.36 6.12 12.69
CA CYS A 520 30.04 4.85 12.81
C CYS A 520 31.43 4.91 12.17
N PRO A 521 32.51 4.58 12.89
CA PRO A 521 33.86 4.62 12.32
C PRO A 521 34.13 3.57 11.27
N ARG A 522 33.25 2.56 11.12
CA ARG A 522 33.39 1.45 10.17
C ARG A 522 32.55 1.65 8.89
N CYS A 523 31.39 2.31 8.98
CA CYS A 523 30.41 2.40 7.90
C CYS A 523 30.09 3.83 7.50
N SER A 524 30.56 4.83 8.23
CA SER A 524 30.26 6.25 8.05
C SER A 524 28.74 6.60 8.05
N VAL A 525 27.90 5.69 8.54
CA VAL A 525 26.46 5.95 8.80
C VAL A 525 26.31 6.54 10.20
N TYR A 526 25.22 7.26 10.44
CA TYR A 526 24.96 7.87 11.74
C TYR A 526 24.59 6.84 12.81
N LEU A 527 25.08 7.03 14.03
CA LEU A 527 24.80 6.17 15.16
C LEU A 527 23.45 6.51 15.79
N THR A 528 22.76 5.49 16.28
CA THR A 528 21.50 5.63 17.01
C THR A 528 21.71 5.45 18.51
N TYR A 529 21.20 6.35 19.31
CA TYR A 529 21.24 6.26 20.76
C TYR A 529 20.20 5.30 21.32
N HIS A 530 20.60 4.38 22.15
CA HIS A 530 19.75 3.43 22.86
C HIS A 530 19.70 3.76 24.35
N SER A 531 18.58 4.30 24.81
CA SER A 531 18.42 4.71 26.21
C SER A 531 18.46 3.56 27.22
N ALA A 532 18.02 2.35 26.81
CA ALA A 532 17.98 1.17 27.68
C ALA A 532 19.36 0.71 28.16
N ASN A 533 20.41 0.88 27.35
CA ASN A 533 21.78 0.48 27.66
C ASN A 533 22.75 1.65 27.60
N ARG A 534 22.29 2.89 27.37
CA ARG A 534 23.08 4.11 27.23
C ARG A 534 24.26 3.98 26.25
N ARG A 535 23.98 3.42 25.07
CA ARG A 535 24.99 3.20 24.02
C ARG A 535 24.57 3.84 22.69
N MET A 536 25.57 4.29 21.94
CA MET A 536 25.45 4.62 20.53
C MET A 536 25.69 3.35 19.72
N MET A 537 24.82 3.04 18.74
CA MET A 537 24.86 1.78 18.00
C MET A 537 24.67 2.01 16.50
N CYS A 538 25.42 1.26 15.70
CA CYS A 538 25.24 1.13 14.26
C CYS A 538 24.38 -0.09 13.95
N HIS A 539 23.22 0.09 13.34
CA HIS A 539 22.34 -1.02 12.96
C HIS A 539 22.74 -1.70 11.64
N TYR A 540 23.80 -1.19 11.00
CA TYR A 540 24.35 -1.76 9.76
C TYR A 540 25.41 -2.84 10.04
N CYS A 541 26.44 -2.50 10.81
CA CYS A 541 27.53 -3.42 11.11
C CYS A 541 27.55 -3.96 12.56
N GLY A 542 26.68 -3.47 13.44
CA GLY A 542 26.63 -3.85 14.85
C GLY A 542 27.67 -3.16 15.74
N TYR A 543 28.43 -2.18 15.21
CA TYR A 543 29.34 -1.37 16.05
C TYR A 543 28.57 -0.70 17.19
N SER A 544 29.16 -0.64 18.39
CA SER A 544 28.53 -0.02 19.55
C SER A 544 29.57 0.55 20.48
N GLU A 545 29.32 1.78 20.97
CA GLU A 545 30.14 2.48 21.94
C GLU A 545 29.30 3.05 23.10
N PRO A 546 29.86 3.30 24.28
CA PRO A 546 29.18 4.02 25.36
C PRO A 546 28.76 5.41 24.88
N PHE A 547 27.61 5.91 25.32
CA PHE A 547 27.18 7.28 25.03
C PHE A 547 27.96 8.26 25.92
N ALA A 548 28.70 9.18 25.30
CA ALA A 548 29.28 10.34 25.96
C ALA A 548 28.26 11.49 25.90
N PRO A 549 27.89 12.11 27.02
CA PRO A 549 26.85 13.16 27.00
C PRO A 549 27.32 14.43 26.30
N ASP A 550 28.65 14.72 26.34
CA ASP A 550 29.22 15.94 25.80
C ASP A 550 29.84 15.74 24.41
N CYS A 551 29.75 16.76 23.60
CA CYS A 551 30.23 16.73 22.20
C CYS A 551 31.79 16.70 22.19
N PRO A 552 32.41 15.76 21.47
CA PRO A 552 33.88 15.69 21.38
C PRO A 552 34.50 16.85 20.61
N GLN A 553 33.71 17.65 19.86
CA GLN A 553 34.21 18.78 19.08
C GLN A 553 34.17 20.12 19.84
N CYS A 554 33.12 20.36 20.62
CA CYS A 554 32.95 21.68 21.25
C CYS A 554 32.59 21.64 22.76
N GLY A 555 32.40 20.44 23.34
CA GLY A 555 32.11 20.27 24.79
C GLY A 555 30.61 20.48 25.15
N GLU A 556 29.76 20.96 24.23
CA GLU A 556 28.34 21.16 24.52
C GLU A 556 27.59 19.82 24.65
N PRO A 557 26.60 19.74 25.56
CA PRO A 557 25.85 18.52 25.73
C PRO A 557 24.96 18.18 24.51
N PHE A 558 24.94 16.91 24.15
CA PHE A 558 24.07 16.41 23.07
C PHE A 558 22.59 16.55 23.40
N LYS A 559 21.77 16.85 22.38
CA LYS A 559 20.31 16.84 22.47
C LYS A 559 19.74 15.85 21.46
N PRO A 560 18.59 15.19 21.74
CA PRO A 560 17.90 14.42 20.74
C PRO A 560 17.35 15.34 19.64
N ILE A 561 17.43 14.89 18.40
CA ILE A 561 16.89 15.65 17.26
C ILE A 561 15.36 15.59 17.26
N GLY A 562 14.73 16.76 17.22
CA GLY A 562 13.30 16.96 17.01
C GLY A 562 12.49 17.27 18.25
N ALA A 563 11.50 18.15 18.08
CA ALA A 563 10.46 18.44 19.07
C ALA A 563 9.19 17.63 18.75
N GLY A 564 8.38 17.33 19.77
CA GLY A 564 7.04 16.75 19.55
C GLY A 564 6.04 17.80 19.05
N THR A 565 5.07 17.41 18.22
CA THR A 565 4.01 18.31 17.71
C THR A 565 3.25 19.04 18.83
N GLN A 566 3.05 18.37 19.98
CA GLN A 566 2.40 18.97 21.15
C GLN A 566 3.22 20.11 21.74
N LYS A 567 4.54 19.94 21.84
CA LYS A 567 5.42 21.01 22.34
C LYS A 567 5.41 22.22 21.39
N VAL A 568 5.51 21.97 20.09
CA VAL A 568 5.46 23.05 19.07
C VAL A 568 4.10 23.75 19.08
N GLU A 569 3.00 23.04 19.25
CA GLU A 569 1.67 23.63 19.37
C GLU A 569 1.57 24.54 20.61
N GLN A 570 2.13 24.10 21.74
CA GLN A 570 2.15 24.91 22.97
C GLN A 570 2.98 26.17 22.76
N GLU A 571 4.18 26.08 22.21
CA GLU A 571 5.03 27.23 21.90
C GLU A 571 4.33 28.21 20.94
N LEU A 572 3.62 27.72 19.91
CA LEU A 572 2.85 28.56 19.01
C LEU A 572 1.67 29.26 19.68
N ARG A 573 0.98 28.63 20.62
CA ARG A 573 -0.09 29.26 21.40
C ARG A 573 0.41 30.32 22.36
N GLU A 574 1.62 30.15 22.87
CA GLU A 574 2.30 31.17 23.71
C GLU A 574 2.74 32.37 22.86
N LEU A 575 3.23 32.13 21.62
CA LEU A 575 3.69 33.19 20.70
C LEU A 575 2.53 33.93 20.02
N PHE A 576 1.42 33.24 19.75
CA PHE A 576 0.23 33.74 19.03
C PHE A 576 -1.06 33.36 19.78
N PRO A 577 -1.35 33.98 20.96
CA PRO A 577 -2.42 33.53 21.87
C PRO A 577 -3.83 33.53 21.25
N GLU A 578 -4.12 34.49 20.37
CA GLU A 578 -5.45 34.67 19.77
C GLU A 578 -5.61 34.02 18.39
N THR A 579 -4.55 33.36 17.89
CA THR A 579 -4.55 32.82 16.54
C THR A 579 -5.03 31.36 16.53
N PRO A 580 -6.08 31.03 15.73
CA PRO A 580 -6.49 29.64 15.55
C PRO A 580 -5.41 28.80 14.92
N ILE A 581 -5.08 27.68 15.55
CA ILE A 581 -4.09 26.71 15.07
C ILE A 581 -4.78 25.36 14.87
N LEU A 582 -4.69 24.81 13.67
CA LEU A 582 -5.14 23.45 13.37
C LEU A 582 -3.96 22.50 13.42
N ARG A 583 -4.02 21.49 14.31
CA ARG A 583 -2.99 20.45 14.39
C ARG A 583 -3.46 19.18 13.70
N MET A 584 -2.61 18.62 12.85
CA MET A 584 -2.84 17.34 12.15
C MET A 584 -1.72 16.35 12.48
N ASP A 585 -2.05 15.34 13.27
CA ASP A 585 -1.15 14.25 13.62
C ASP A 585 -1.44 12.98 12.81
N ALA A 586 -0.43 12.10 12.69
CA ALA A 586 -0.54 10.83 11.97
C ALA A 586 -1.57 9.84 12.59
N ASP A 587 -2.02 10.08 13.82
CA ASP A 587 -2.96 9.21 14.54
C ASP A 587 -4.42 9.44 14.12
N SER A 588 -4.73 10.51 13.37
CA SER A 588 -6.03 10.77 12.78
C SER A 588 -6.13 10.09 11.40
N VAL A 589 -6.83 8.95 11.31
CA VAL A 589 -6.85 8.10 10.11
C VAL A 589 -8.07 8.38 9.21
N GLY A 590 -7.87 8.40 7.88
CA GLY A 590 -8.93 8.27 6.86
C GLY A 590 -9.79 9.52 6.68
N THR A 591 -11.11 9.37 6.70
CA THR A 591 -12.10 10.44 6.43
C THR A 591 -12.03 11.67 7.34
N GLN A 592 -11.38 11.56 8.51
CA GLN A 592 -11.16 12.69 9.41
C GLN A 592 -10.11 13.66 8.85
N HIS A 593 -9.07 13.17 8.16
CA HIS A 593 -8.06 14.02 7.53
C HIS A 593 -8.64 14.95 6.49
N GLU A 594 -9.44 14.38 5.60
CA GLU A 594 -10.08 15.16 4.53
C GLU A 594 -11.00 16.27 5.09
N LYS A 595 -11.78 15.94 6.11
CA LYS A 595 -12.62 16.92 6.81
C LYS A 595 -11.80 18.03 7.46
N MET A 596 -10.67 17.70 8.08
CA MET A 596 -9.78 18.69 8.70
C MET A 596 -9.15 19.64 7.66
N LEU A 597 -8.75 19.11 6.51
CA LEU A 597 -8.18 19.92 5.43
C LEU A 597 -9.24 20.80 4.76
N GLN A 598 -10.45 20.27 4.56
CA GLN A 598 -11.60 21.08 4.10
C GLN A 598 -11.95 22.19 5.11
N LYS A 599 -11.83 21.89 6.41
CA LYS A 599 -12.01 22.89 7.47
C LYS A 599 -10.95 23.97 7.40
N PHE A 600 -9.66 23.60 7.26
CA PHE A 600 -8.55 24.54 7.10
C PHE A 600 -8.78 25.51 5.92
N GLU A 601 -9.21 24.97 4.79
CA GLU A 601 -9.45 25.74 3.58
C GLU A 601 -10.69 26.65 3.71
N LYS A 602 -11.85 26.08 4.10
CA LYS A 602 -13.14 26.81 4.14
C LYS A 602 -13.18 27.86 5.23
N GLU A 603 -12.70 27.54 6.43
CA GLU A 603 -12.69 28.45 7.57
C GLU A 603 -11.47 29.38 7.54
N ARG A 604 -10.58 29.27 6.56
CA ARG A 604 -9.34 30.04 6.42
C ARG A 604 -8.51 30.10 7.70
N ILE A 605 -8.37 28.95 8.38
CA ILE A 605 -7.59 28.88 9.62
C ILE A 605 -6.16 29.35 9.32
N PRO A 606 -5.58 30.30 10.09
CA PRO A 606 -4.31 30.92 9.72
C PRO A 606 -3.10 29.98 9.74
N ILE A 607 -3.04 29.05 10.71
CA ILE A 607 -1.87 28.17 10.92
C ILE A 607 -2.30 26.71 10.90
N LEU A 608 -1.67 25.93 10.04
CA LEU A 608 -1.76 24.47 10.01
C LEU A 608 -0.43 23.88 10.47
N LEU A 609 -0.42 23.22 11.62
CA LEU A 609 0.72 22.46 12.11
C LEU A 609 0.52 20.97 11.81
N GLY A 610 1.43 20.37 11.09
CA GLY A 610 1.27 18.95 10.75
C GLY A 610 2.56 18.23 10.42
N THR A 611 2.40 16.89 10.26
CA THR A 611 3.47 16.00 9.86
C THR A 611 3.39 15.69 8.35
N GLN A 612 3.98 14.61 7.89
CA GLN A 612 4.08 14.26 6.45
C GLN A 612 2.76 14.29 5.66
N MET A 613 1.61 14.22 6.32
CA MET A 613 0.30 14.28 5.65
C MET A 613 0.01 15.66 5.06
N VAL A 614 0.53 16.73 5.66
CA VAL A 614 0.35 18.11 5.18
C VAL A 614 1.24 18.41 3.95
N ALA A 615 2.32 17.64 3.79
CA ALA A 615 3.23 17.80 2.66
C ALA A 615 2.63 17.33 1.32
N LYS A 616 1.50 16.57 1.33
CA LYS A 616 1.06 15.77 0.19
C LYS A 616 -0.38 16.07 -0.23
N GLY A 617 -0.62 16.12 -1.53
CA GLY A 617 -1.92 15.89 -2.17
C GLY A 617 -2.90 17.04 -2.25
N LEU A 618 -2.65 18.23 -1.65
CA LEU A 618 -3.62 19.32 -1.64
C LEU A 618 -3.02 20.65 -2.15
N ASP A 619 -3.83 21.37 -2.89
CA ASP A 619 -3.55 22.73 -3.35
C ASP A 619 -4.37 23.70 -2.52
N PHE A 620 -3.69 24.62 -1.84
CA PHE A 620 -4.31 25.69 -1.08
C PHE A 620 -3.91 27.04 -1.68
N ASP A 621 -4.85 27.74 -2.28
CA ASP A 621 -4.59 29.00 -2.97
C ASP A 621 -4.09 30.12 -2.06
N ASN A 622 -4.44 30.08 -0.76
CA ASN A 622 -4.10 31.12 0.21
C ASN A 622 -2.86 30.79 1.07
N VAL A 623 -2.20 29.64 0.86
CA VAL A 623 -0.97 29.27 1.56
C VAL A 623 0.22 29.92 0.87
N THR A 624 0.80 30.93 1.50
CA THR A 624 1.95 31.68 0.98
C THR A 624 3.23 31.47 1.77
N LEU A 625 3.14 30.94 3.00
CA LEU A 625 4.29 30.62 3.84
C LEU A 625 4.31 29.15 4.25
N VAL A 626 5.48 28.55 4.13
CA VAL A 626 5.76 27.19 4.63
C VAL A 626 6.96 27.24 5.57
N GLY A 627 6.78 26.79 6.81
CA GLY A 627 7.86 26.64 7.79
C GLY A 627 8.21 25.17 8.01
N VAL A 628 9.45 24.76 7.78
CA VAL A 628 9.95 23.42 8.11
C VAL A 628 10.72 23.50 9.43
N LEU A 629 10.20 22.82 10.45
CA LEU A 629 10.67 22.87 11.81
C LEU A 629 11.73 21.85 12.07
N ALA A 630 12.61 21.38 12.02
CA ALA A 630 13.52 20.26 12.27
C ALA A 630 13.85 19.46 11.00
N ALA A 631 14.42 20.15 10.00
CA ALA A 631 14.84 19.52 8.75
C ALA A 631 15.85 18.39 8.95
N ASP A 632 16.67 18.47 10.00
CA ASP A 632 17.72 17.51 10.33
C ASP A 632 17.19 16.13 10.70
N GLN A 633 15.94 16.00 11.14
CA GLN A 633 15.41 14.77 11.73
C GLN A 633 15.42 13.58 10.77
N SER A 634 15.13 13.81 9.50
CA SER A 634 15.13 12.75 8.47
C SER A 634 16.50 12.51 7.86
N LEU A 635 17.39 13.49 7.95
CA LEU A 635 18.71 13.45 7.33
C LEU A 635 19.64 12.41 7.96
N TYR A 636 19.50 12.22 9.27
CA TYR A 636 20.41 11.38 10.06
C TYR A 636 19.85 9.99 10.41
N VAL A 637 18.83 9.55 9.71
CA VAL A 637 18.31 8.17 9.84
C VAL A 637 19.34 7.18 9.29
N ASP A 638 19.53 6.05 9.99
CA ASP A 638 20.45 4.98 9.59
C ASP A 638 19.92 4.19 8.39
N HIS A 639 19.94 4.80 7.22
CA HIS A 639 19.56 4.18 5.95
C HIS A 639 20.12 4.96 4.75
N TYR A 640 20.56 4.26 3.68
CA TYR A 640 21.15 4.87 2.51
C TYR A 640 20.21 5.89 1.78
N ARG A 641 18.89 5.74 1.90
CA ARG A 641 17.91 6.68 1.32
C ARG A 641 17.59 7.88 2.21
N ALA A 642 18.26 8.07 3.35
CA ALA A 642 17.94 9.17 4.27
C ALA A 642 18.09 10.54 3.61
N ALA A 643 19.20 10.76 2.90
CA ALA A 643 19.48 11.99 2.15
C ALA A 643 18.43 12.23 1.06
N GLU A 644 18.16 11.22 0.23
CA GLU A 644 17.16 11.27 -0.83
C GLU A 644 15.77 11.60 -0.29
N ARG A 645 15.34 10.92 0.76
CA ARG A 645 14.03 11.19 1.40
C ARG A 645 13.92 12.58 1.97
N THR A 646 15.00 13.07 2.58
CA THR A 646 15.03 14.44 3.13
C THR A 646 14.88 15.45 1.99
N PHE A 647 15.65 15.28 0.91
CA PHE A 647 15.55 16.13 -0.27
C PHE A 647 14.13 16.14 -0.86
N VAL A 648 13.57 14.94 -1.12
CA VAL A 648 12.21 14.77 -1.68
C VAL A 648 11.17 15.45 -0.80
N LEU A 649 11.21 15.17 0.49
CA LEU A 649 10.26 15.70 1.46
C LEU A 649 10.31 17.23 1.53
N LEU A 650 11.50 17.80 1.64
CA LEU A 650 11.68 19.25 1.71
C LEU A 650 11.20 19.93 0.42
N THR A 651 11.57 19.39 -0.74
CA THR A 651 11.11 19.92 -2.03
C THR A 651 9.60 19.84 -2.19
N GLN A 652 8.96 18.75 -1.75
CA GLN A 652 7.50 18.61 -1.78
C GLN A 652 6.80 19.63 -0.88
N VAL A 653 7.31 19.80 0.35
CA VAL A 653 6.75 20.73 1.34
C VAL A 653 6.91 22.17 0.90
N VAL A 654 8.11 22.55 0.47
CA VAL A 654 8.41 23.89 -0.07
C VAL A 654 7.51 24.20 -1.28
N GLY A 655 7.33 23.21 -2.17
CA GLY A 655 6.47 23.34 -3.35
C GLY A 655 4.98 23.57 -3.05
N ARG A 656 4.55 23.57 -1.78
CA ARG A 656 3.17 23.94 -1.38
C ARG A 656 2.95 25.43 -1.27
N ALA A 657 4.00 26.21 -1.06
CA ALA A 657 3.87 27.64 -0.97
C ALA A 657 3.64 28.28 -2.36
N GLY A 658 2.70 29.23 -2.45
CA GLY A 658 2.48 30.06 -3.65
C GLY A 658 2.00 29.30 -4.87
N ARG A 659 1.03 28.40 -4.71
CA ARG A 659 0.37 27.73 -5.85
C ARG A 659 -0.74 28.55 -6.50
N GLY A 660 -1.33 29.47 -5.76
CA GLY A 660 -2.23 30.49 -6.29
C GLY A 660 -1.47 31.62 -7.01
N ASN A 661 -2.13 32.77 -7.17
CA ASN A 661 -1.54 33.95 -7.84
C ASN A 661 -0.57 34.76 -6.96
N LYS A 662 -0.22 34.24 -5.75
CA LYS A 662 0.64 34.94 -4.78
C LYS A 662 2.02 34.29 -4.74
N ALA A 663 3.07 35.12 -4.55
CA ALA A 663 4.42 34.60 -4.39
C ALA A 663 4.56 33.74 -3.11
N GLY A 664 5.12 32.55 -3.21
CA GLY A 664 5.37 31.65 -2.09
C GLY A 664 6.71 31.90 -1.42
N ARG A 665 6.73 31.71 -0.09
CA ARG A 665 7.95 31.77 0.74
C ARG A 665 8.06 30.49 1.57
N ALA A 666 9.31 30.03 1.78
CA ALA A 666 9.53 28.89 2.65
C ALA A 666 10.75 29.14 3.56
N ILE A 667 10.65 28.69 4.81
CA ILE A 667 11.73 28.77 5.79
C ILE A 667 12.04 27.38 6.27
N ILE A 668 13.29 26.97 6.11
CA ILE A 668 13.80 25.67 6.57
C ILE A 668 14.72 25.91 7.76
N GLN A 669 14.33 25.45 8.93
CA GLN A 669 15.12 25.55 10.17
C GLN A 669 15.99 24.31 10.36
N THR A 670 17.28 24.50 10.62
CA THR A 670 18.27 23.41 10.72
C THR A 670 19.42 23.77 11.66
N TYR A 671 20.04 22.76 12.26
CA TYR A 671 21.30 22.88 13.01
C TYR A 671 22.53 22.68 12.12
N THR A 672 22.34 22.31 10.85
CA THR A 672 23.40 22.02 9.89
C THR A 672 23.16 22.72 8.55
N PRO A 673 23.12 24.07 8.52
CA PRO A 673 22.83 24.84 7.27
C PRO A 673 23.88 24.67 6.19
N GLU A 674 25.07 24.18 6.55
CA GLU A 674 26.14 23.82 5.60
C GLU A 674 25.88 22.50 4.87
N ASN A 675 24.92 21.68 5.33
CA ASN A 675 24.62 20.41 4.70
C ASN A 675 24.08 20.60 3.27
N GLU A 676 24.74 19.99 2.29
CA GLU A 676 24.41 20.19 0.91
C GLU A 676 23.06 19.61 0.47
N VAL A 677 22.58 18.56 1.14
CA VAL A 677 21.22 18.05 0.89
C VAL A 677 20.18 19.12 1.18
N LEU A 678 20.36 19.85 2.30
CA LEU A 678 19.47 20.95 2.69
C LEU A 678 19.62 22.15 1.75
N ARG A 679 20.83 22.49 1.35
CA ARG A 679 21.08 23.59 0.38
C ARG A 679 20.47 23.29 -0.99
N ASN A 680 20.67 22.07 -1.50
CA ASN A 680 20.09 21.66 -2.80
C ASN A 680 18.56 21.60 -2.71
N ALA A 681 17.99 21.17 -1.57
CA ALA A 681 16.54 21.17 -1.37
C ALA A 681 15.98 22.59 -1.29
N ALA A 682 16.68 23.51 -0.64
CA ALA A 682 16.32 24.94 -0.61
C ALA A 682 16.40 25.59 -1.99
N ALA A 683 17.42 25.24 -2.80
CA ALA A 683 17.53 25.66 -4.18
C ALA A 683 16.58 24.92 -5.13
N GLN A 684 15.91 23.88 -4.67
CA GLN A 684 15.11 22.95 -5.48
C GLN A 684 15.89 22.35 -6.66
N ASP A 685 17.20 22.17 -6.46
CA ASP A 685 18.15 21.66 -7.46
C ASP A 685 18.33 20.15 -7.30
N TYR A 686 17.49 19.40 -8.03
CA TYR A 686 17.58 17.94 -8.05
C TYR A 686 18.86 17.45 -8.73
N ASP A 687 19.35 18.13 -9.74
CA ASP A 687 20.50 17.67 -10.54
C ASP A 687 21.79 17.69 -9.72
N SER A 688 22.05 18.77 -8.99
CA SER A 688 23.19 18.86 -8.07
C SER A 688 23.08 17.85 -6.92
N PHE A 689 21.87 17.67 -6.36
CA PHE A 689 21.61 16.64 -5.35
C PHE A 689 21.93 15.24 -5.90
N TYR A 690 21.40 14.90 -7.08
CA TYR A 690 21.57 13.58 -7.70
C TYR A 690 23.05 13.29 -7.99
N GLN A 691 23.77 14.23 -8.55
CA GLN A 691 25.18 14.03 -8.93
C GLN A 691 26.03 13.65 -7.71
N ARG A 692 25.85 14.36 -6.61
CA ARG A 692 26.55 14.06 -5.37
C ARG A 692 26.11 12.72 -4.77
N GLU A 693 24.82 12.48 -4.68
CA GLU A 693 24.28 11.28 -4.07
C GLU A 693 24.69 10.02 -4.83
N ILE A 694 24.68 10.04 -6.17
CA ILE A 694 25.08 8.89 -6.96
C ILE A 694 26.58 8.55 -6.80
N ASP A 695 27.45 9.56 -6.65
CA ASP A 695 28.87 9.35 -6.41
C ASP A 695 29.12 8.77 -5.01
N LEU A 696 28.41 9.24 -3.99
CA LEU A 696 28.47 8.66 -2.66
C LEU A 696 28.00 7.19 -2.64
N ARG A 697 26.89 6.88 -3.32
CA ARG A 697 26.38 5.50 -3.41
C ARG A 697 27.33 4.57 -4.17
N ARG A 698 28.05 5.08 -5.16
CA ARG A 698 29.09 4.32 -5.86
C ARG A 698 30.23 3.94 -4.91
N ILE A 699 30.72 4.90 -4.12
CA ILE A 699 31.80 4.69 -3.16
C ILE A 699 31.37 3.71 -2.05
N ARG A 700 30.13 3.85 -1.56
CA ARG A 700 29.58 3.04 -0.46
C ARG A 700 29.02 1.69 -0.92
N ARG A 701 28.99 1.43 -2.22
CA ARG A 701 28.39 0.23 -2.79
C ARG A 701 26.89 0.07 -2.40
N GLU A 702 26.17 1.15 -2.49
CA GLU A 702 24.72 1.22 -2.23
C GLU A 702 23.92 1.12 -3.55
N PRO A 703 22.59 0.85 -3.53
CA PRO A 703 21.78 0.87 -4.75
C PRO A 703 21.89 2.21 -5.50
N PRO A 704 22.06 2.21 -6.82
CA PRO A 704 21.88 1.11 -7.77
C PRO A 704 23.14 0.25 -8.06
N PHE A 705 24.27 0.48 -7.40
CA PHE A 705 25.53 -0.23 -7.70
C PHE A 705 25.58 -1.62 -7.08
N ALA A 706 25.08 -1.78 -5.85
CA ALA A 706 24.85 -3.07 -5.20
C ALA A 706 23.44 -3.10 -4.63
N ASP A 707 22.90 -4.29 -4.42
CA ASP A 707 21.66 -4.51 -3.68
C ASP A 707 21.99 -4.76 -2.22
N GLU A 708 21.07 -4.40 -1.33
CA GLU A 708 21.13 -4.68 0.08
C GLU A 708 20.01 -5.66 0.44
N VAL A 709 20.36 -6.90 0.83
CA VAL A 709 19.39 -7.89 1.29
C VAL A 709 19.54 -8.06 2.80
N VAL A 710 18.49 -7.71 3.53
CA VAL A 710 18.44 -7.81 4.99
C VAL A 710 17.68 -9.07 5.39
N LEU A 711 18.38 -10.01 6.05
CA LEU A 711 17.78 -11.17 6.69
C LEU A 711 17.51 -10.83 8.16
N THR A 712 16.24 -10.83 8.56
CA THR A 712 15.83 -10.55 9.93
C THR A 712 15.45 -11.86 10.64
N VAL A 713 16.08 -12.15 11.77
CA VAL A 713 15.73 -13.25 12.65
C VAL A 713 14.98 -12.72 13.85
N THR A 714 13.84 -13.34 14.19
CA THR A 714 13.00 -12.94 15.33
C THR A 714 12.67 -14.09 16.25
N GLY A 715 12.59 -13.82 17.56
CA GLY A 715 12.25 -14.84 18.57
C GLY A 715 11.99 -14.26 19.95
N PRO A 716 11.45 -15.08 20.88
CA PRO A 716 11.10 -14.64 22.23
C PRO A 716 12.32 -14.36 23.11
N GLU A 717 13.45 -15.04 22.88
CA GLU A 717 14.67 -14.95 23.67
C GLU A 717 15.82 -14.35 22.87
N GLU A 718 16.40 -13.27 23.36
CA GLU A 718 17.45 -12.52 22.66
C GLU A 718 18.71 -13.35 22.38
N ALA A 719 19.16 -14.13 23.37
CA ALA A 719 20.35 -14.97 23.25
C ALA A 719 20.21 -16.00 22.13
N ASN A 720 19.03 -16.64 22.00
CA ASN A 720 18.74 -17.61 20.95
C ASN A 720 18.69 -16.94 19.58
N VAL A 721 18.04 -15.76 19.46
CA VAL A 721 18.00 -15.00 18.22
C VAL A 721 19.40 -14.59 17.76
N ARG A 722 20.23 -14.06 18.66
CA ARG A 722 21.62 -13.66 18.36
C ARG A 722 22.47 -14.84 17.94
N ARG A 723 22.40 -15.97 18.65
CA ARG A 723 23.13 -17.20 18.32
C ARG A 723 22.74 -17.72 16.93
N ALA A 724 21.45 -17.82 16.65
CA ALA A 724 20.93 -18.27 15.37
C ALA A 724 21.32 -17.32 14.22
N CYS A 725 21.28 -16.02 14.45
CA CYS A 725 21.72 -14.99 13.52
C CYS A 725 23.24 -15.16 13.20
N THR A 726 24.07 -15.38 14.22
CA THR A 726 25.51 -15.65 14.05
C THR A 726 25.75 -16.90 13.20
N GLN A 727 25.02 -17.99 13.46
CA GLN A 727 25.15 -19.23 12.67
C GLN A 727 24.80 -19.02 11.20
N VAL A 728 23.72 -18.27 10.90
CA VAL A 728 23.33 -17.94 9.53
C VAL A 728 24.39 -17.07 8.85
N ARG A 729 24.89 -16.01 9.53
CA ARG A 729 25.97 -15.17 9.01
C ARG A 729 27.21 -15.98 8.66
N ASP A 730 27.68 -16.83 9.58
CA ASP A 730 28.91 -17.61 9.38
C ASP A 730 28.73 -18.66 8.28
N GLY A 731 27.54 -19.25 8.17
CA GLY A 731 27.18 -20.11 7.05
C GLY A 731 27.21 -19.37 5.71
N LEU A 732 26.58 -18.19 5.63
CA LEU A 732 26.57 -17.38 4.43
C LEU A 732 27.98 -16.90 4.05
N ARG A 733 28.81 -16.46 5.01
CA ARG A 733 30.21 -16.08 4.76
C ARG A 733 31.01 -17.20 4.13
N ARG A 734 30.86 -18.42 4.62
CA ARG A 734 31.50 -19.60 4.03
C ARG A 734 30.98 -19.90 2.63
N ALA A 735 29.67 -19.77 2.40
CA ALA A 735 29.08 -20.04 1.10
C ALA A 735 29.50 -19.02 0.04
N VAL A 736 29.53 -17.73 0.38
CA VAL A 736 29.94 -16.66 -0.58
C VAL A 736 31.42 -16.71 -0.93
N SER A 737 32.28 -17.34 -0.09
CA SER A 737 33.70 -17.57 -0.40
C SER A 737 33.96 -18.81 -1.25
N GLN A 738 32.94 -19.60 -1.58
CA GLN A 738 33.05 -20.84 -2.35
C GLN A 738 32.39 -20.71 -3.74
N VAL A 739 32.81 -21.56 -4.69
CA VAL A 739 32.16 -21.68 -6.01
C VAL A 739 30.73 -22.19 -5.83
N PRO A 740 29.73 -21.62 -6.52
CA PRO A 740 29.83 -20.65 -7.62
C PRO A 740 29.76 -19.16 -7.20
N TYR A 741 29.81 -18.83 -5.90
CA TYR A 741 29.57 -17.48 -5.40
C TYR A 741 30.84 -16.63 -5.19
N ALA A 742 32.01 -17.25 -5.09
CA ALA A 742 33.30 -16.59 -4.76
C ALA A 742 33.67 -15.41 -5.68
N GLY A 743 33.15 -15.34 -6.91
CA GLY A 743 33.40 -14.23 -7.84
C GLY A 743 32.29 -13.19 -7.89
N MET A 744 31.26 -13.27 -7.03
CA MET A 744 30.06 -12.42 -7.12
C MET A 744 30.12 -11.12 -6.30
N ASP A 745 31.28 -10.80 -5.72
CA ASP A 745 31.51 -9.60 -4.92
C ASP A 745 30.41 -9.39 -3.86
N LEU A 746 30.17 -10.41 -3.04
CA LEU A 746 29.18 -10.42 -1.97
C LEU A 746 29.84 -10.19 -0.61
N GLU A 747 29.27 -9.28 0.18
CA GLU A 747 29.70 -9.01 1.53
C GLU A 747 28.57 -9.38 2.51
N VAL A 748 28.92 -10.03 3.66
CA VAL A 748 27.96 -10.42 4.69
C VAL A 748 28.31 -9.72 6.00
N LEU A 749 27.44 -8.79 6.41
CA LEU A 749 27.58 -7.94 7.60
C LEU A 749 26.68 -8.41 8.74
N GLY A 750 26.99 -7.96 9.95
CA GLY A 750 26.21 -8.26 11.15
C GLY A 750 26.79 -9.44 11.98
N PRO A 751 26.01 -10.04 12.91
CA PRO A 751 24.65 -9.67 13.26
C PRO A 751 24.57 -8.29 13.95
N ALA A 752 23.55 -7.51 13.60
CA ALA A 752 23.25 -6.26 14.23
C ALA A 752 21.80 -6.27 14.80
N PRO A 753 21.52 -5.60 15.93
CA PRO A 753 20.14 -5.45 16.38
C PRO A 753 19.34 -4.62 15.38
N ALA A 754 18.06 -4.92 15.20
CA ALA A 754 17.18 -4.08 14.39
C ALA A 754 16.98 -2.70 15.06
N SER A 755 16.59 -1.67 14.30
CA SER A 755 16.30 -0.31 14.81
C SER A 755 15.29 -0.32 15.96
N VAL A 756 14.28 -1.22 15.88
CA VAL A 756 13.41 -1.59 17.00
C VAL A 756 13.74 -3.02 17.40
N VAL A 757 14.52 -3.17 18.48
CA VAL A 757 15.09 -4.45 18.93
C VAL A 757 14.01 -5.44 19.37
N LYS A 758 12.89 -4.97 19.94
CA LYS A 758 11.81 -5.82 20.46
C LYS A 758 10.45 -5.30 20.02
N VAL A 759 9.69 -6.16 19.33
CA VAL A 759 8.31 -5.89 18.88
C VAL A 759 7.44 -7.07 19.27
N ASN A 760 6.27 -6.84 19.86
CA ASN A 760 5.32 -7.87 20.28
C ASN A 760 6.01 -9.01 21.08
N ASN A 761 6.83 -8.64 22.06
CA ASN A 761 7.63 -9.55 22.89
C ASN A 761 8.61 -10.46 22.12
N ARG A 762 9.00 -10.09 20.90
CA ARG A 762 9.99 -10.79 20.10
C ARG A 762 11.19 -9.90 19.82
N TYR A 763 12.39 -10.39 20.07
CA TYR A 763 13.64 -9.73 19.73
C TYR A 763 13.94 -9.88 18.24
N ARG A 764 14.65 -8.90 17.65
CA ARG A 764 14.93 -8.80 16.21
C ARG A 764 16.39 -8.49 15.99
N TYR A 765 17.08 -9.37 15.25
CA TYR A 765 18.47 -9.19 14.81
C TYR A 765 18.57 -9.36 13.31
N ARG A 766 19.53 -8.69 12.68
CA ARG A 766 19.70 -8.58 11.23
C ARG A 766 21.06 -9.07 10.79
N ILE A 767 21.07 -9.62 9.58
CA ILE A 767 22.26 -9.91 8.77
C ILE A 767 22.03 -9.18 7.45
N THR A 768 22.99 -8.37 7.02
CA THR A 768 22.91 -7.64 5.75
C THR A 768 23.85 -8.29 4.74
N VAL A 769 23.33 -8.62 3.56
CA VAL A 769 24.11 -9.12 2.42
C VAL A 769 24.14 -8.01 1.37
N VAL A 770 25.33 -7.49 1.10
CA VAL A 770 25.58 -6.43 0.11
C VAL A 770 26.19 -7.03 -1.14
N GLY A 771 25.65 -6.68 -2.30
CA GLY A 771 26.13 -7.13 -3.62
C GLY A 771 24.96 -7.35 -4.58
N LYS A 772 25.22 -7.73 -5.84
CA LYS A 772 24.13 -7.90 -6.81
C LYS A 772 23.24 -9.09 -6.46
N CYS A 773 21.97 -8.84 -6.14
CA CYS A 773 20.95 -9.83 -5.79
C CYS A 773 20.47 -10.60 -7.04
N THR A 774 21.37 -11.35 -7.68
CA THR A 774 21.08 -12.17 -8.86
C THR A 774 20.21 -13.38 -8.52
N ALA A 775 19.69 -14.08 -9.53
CA ALA A 775 18.89 -15.30 -9.31
C ALA A 775 19.65 -16.41 -8.54
N PRO A 776 20.95 -16.68 -8.77
CA PRO A 776 21.74 -17.58 -7.92
C PRO A 776 21.83 -17.13 -6.47
N VAL A 777 22.07 -15.85 -6.21
CA VAL A 777 22.14 -15.30 -4.84
C VAL A 777 20.80 -15.44 -4.14
N ARG A 778 19.68 -15.11 -4.80
CA ARG A 778 18.34 -15.33 -4.22
C ARG A 778 18.09 -16.80 -3.87
N ARG A 779 18.50 -17.74 -4.73
CA ARG A 779 18.39 -19.18 -4.44
C ARG A 779 19.22 -19.59 -3.24
N LEU A 780 20.44 -19.06 -3.10
CA LEU A 780 21.29 -19.28 -1.92
C LEU A 780 20.59 -18.83 -0.65
N LEU A 781 20.13 -17.58 -0.61
CA LEU A 781 19.46 -17.01 0.56
C LEU A 781 18.19 -17.79 0.92
N ALA A 782 17.35 -18.12 -0.09
CA ALA A 782 16.16 -18.94 0.12
C ALA A 782 16.50 -20.35 0.67
N ALA A 783 17.59 -20.97 0.22
CA ALA A 783 18.04 -22.26 0.74
C ALA A 783 18.42 -22.17 2.22
N TYR A 784 19.20 -21.12 2.60
CA TYR A 784 19.56 -20.88 4.01
C TYR A 784 18.35 -20.63 4.89
N MET A 785 17.37 -19.84 4.41
CA MET A 785 16.12 -19.59 5.14
C MET A 785 15.31 -20.88 5.33
N LYS A 786 15.23 -21.72 4.30
CA LYS A 786 14.54 -23.04 4.37
C LYS A 786 15.24 -23.99 5.34
N GLU A 787 16.57 -24.05 5.29
CA GLU A 787 17.37 -24.86 6.22
C GLU A 787 17.21 -24.37 7.66
N PHE A 788 17.30 -23.06 7.89
CA PHE A 788 17.05 -22.42 9.18
C PHE A 788 15.72 -22.87 9.80
N ALA A 789 14.63 -22.77 9.01
CA ALA A 789 13.28 -23.10 9.47
C ALA A 789 13.05 -24.60 9.72
N ARG A 790 13.86 -25.49 9.12
CA ARG A 790 13.80 -26.96 9.35
C ARG A 790 14.51 -27.42 10.61
N ARG A 791 15.43 -26.61 11.15
CA ARG A 791 16.20 -26.99 12.35
C ARG A 791 15.31 -26.97 13.57
N LYS A 792 15.31 -28.07 14.36
CA LYS A 792 14.48 -28.21 15.57
C LYS A 792 14.77 -27.11 16.61
N GLU A 793 16.02 -26.68 16.72
CA GLU A 793 16.49 -25.63 17.62
C GLU A 793 15.92 -24.26 17.31
N ASN A 794 15.48 -24.02 16.06
CA ASN A 794 14.91 -22.77 15.59
C ASN A 794 13.36 -22.75 15.59
N ARG A 795 12.70 -23.73 16.20
CA ARG A 795 11.24 -23.90 16.14
C ARG A 795 10.44 -22.68 16.63
N THR A 796 10.98 -21.89 17.56
CA THR A 796 10.37 -20.66 18.09
C THR A 796 10.86 -19.40 17.39
N LEU A 797 11.82 -19.56 16.46
CA LEU A 797 12.42 -18.46 15.71
C LEU A 797 11.81 -18.35 14.32
N HIS A 798 11.77 -17.13 13.78
CA HIS A 798 11.37 -16.87 12.40
C HIS A 798 12.47 -16.11 11.69
N ILE A 799 12.65 -16.37 10.40
CA ILE A 799 13.55 -15.65 9.52
C ILE A 799 12.79 -15.17 8.29
N PHE A 800 13.02 -13.93 7.88
CA PHE A 800 12.50 -13.37 6.63
C PHE A 800 13.56 -12.47 5.98
N ALA A 801 13.40 -12.23 4.68
CA ALA A 801 14.35 -11.45 3.89
C ALA A 801 13.63 -10.29 3.18
N GLU A 802 14.30 -9.16 3.11
CA GLU A 802 13.86 -7.95 2.41
C GLU A 802 15.02 -7.41 1.58
N CYS A 803 14.73 -6.92 0.36
CA CYS A 803 15.74 -6.43 -0.57
C CYS A 803 15.53 -4.94 -0.85
N ASN A 804 16.57 -4.12 -0.66
CA ASN A 804 16.58 -2.66 -0.91
C ASN A 804 15.43 -1.91 -0.22
N ARG A 805 14.98 -2.41 0.92
CA ARG A 805 13.84 -1.87 1.64
C ARG A 805 14.30 -1.01 2.82
N MET A 806 13.58 0.09 3.04
CA MET A 806 13.75 0.91 4.23
C MET A 806 12.88 0.39 5.37
N ASN A 807 13.50 0.00 6.46
CA ASN A 807 12.85 -0.49 7.67
C ASN A 807 12.63 0.61 8.70
#